data_44db3be0f4863d22fa6934a6673254d5
#
_entry.id   44db3be0f4863d22fa6934a6673254d5
#
_cell.length_a   1.000
_cell.length_b   1.000
_cell.length_c   1.000
_cell.angle_alpha   90.00
_cell.angle_beta   90.00
_cell.angle_gamma   90.00
#
_symmetry.space_group_name_H-M   'P 1'
#
loop_
_entity.id
_entity.type
_entity.pdbx_description
1 polymer ?
#
loop_
_entity_poly.entity_id
_entity_poly.type
_entity_poly.pdbx_seq_one_letter_code
_entity_poly.pdbx_strand_id
1 'polypeptide(L)'
;MFMRWNKISRYTLLSGIIISFGLFYKSKNFNLLRTLIRKLSSLFPVFIKNNFLNNEIKNSVKIYFGSQSGTAEEFAKELKANLNDLFHIQANIIDLEYFNKEEIKSFGIRIFIVATYGDGEPTDNAVEFFKWLKSLNNDNDYFRNTKYSIMGLGSKQYKHFNKIAKKLDTFLLNFKAHRISETIYGDDDDNIYHDFEVWKNKFFLQLPKLLNMKNIPVYVPKEDIIELISWTDMSEIKLDIQYCDHIIEEDNNKKEKNIIVTENIINENFTINQQLLNNEQNKLSINNNSKHISTDIIGKFYFNHLTGKVISNKNLLKNVDLSNNGDKVNHINISIEENIIYKAADNLSILTKNTNEVINWWLKRLNIDDKEKTKKFIFINRNKLRDNSSVMNDQKDEVKNKTYNNNVNKGNNKKNNDDNSDNNINSNNNYNDNDDDIYVPFPTPCSVEDALSYYCDLTTIPRLNILKKFKCFIKDIEELKMFNFILSNNQRNTFFNICKECDMTFIEFVDMFMQSAVFELSPFLQLIPRNTPKSYTISSSPKESKDILSLTVKKKQYCIHSLRRALKNFKKNDMFPKLSEQKLRDLCSRRWFKGSSSYYLTEELNVNDIVKFNIKSSKFVLPENIQSSHIIMIATGTGIAPFKAFLSEFIYYDQQIVKNNFVRKGKRILFYGCRKREIDFLYEMEIMDALEKKHIDETYFAFSRDQESKIYVQDLILQNKELVWNLLQKGAYIYVCGNSNMSKDVNKTINSLPLHFKQNDKKFTKKLKKSGRYIHEMW
;
A
#
# COMPACT_ATOMS: atom_id res chain seq x y z
N MET A 1 -65.31 20.26 14.35
CA MET A 1 -64.53 21.49 14.71
C MET A 1 -63.17 21.23 15.33
N PHE A 2 -62.99 20.18 16.09
CA PHE A 2 -61.69 19.79 16.71
C PHE A 2 -60.58 19.39 15.72
N MET A 3 -60.91 18.87 14.53
CA MET A 3 -59.91 18.49 13.55
C MET A 3 -59.28 19.64 12.73
N ARG A 4 -59.93 20.81 12.67
CA ARG A 4 -59.41 21.99 11.95
C ARG A 4 -58.40 22.80 12.79
N TRP A 5 -58.57 22.80 14.12
CA TRP A 5 -57.67 23.53 15.04
C TRP A 5 -56.27 22.93 15.11
N ASN A 6 -56.16 21.62 14.95
CA ASN A 6 -54.88 20.94 14.98
C ASN A 6 -53.98 21.17 13.73
N LYS A 7 -54.55 21.60 12.59
CA LYS A 7 -53.77 21.93 11.39
C LYS A 7 -53.19 23.35 11.42
N ILE A 8 -53.93 24.31 11.87
CA ILE A 8 -53.51 25.74 11.92
C ILE A 8 -52.42 25.95 12.97
N SER A 9 -52.49 25.31 14.12
CA SER A 9 -51.45 25.38 15.14
C SER A 9 -50.15 24.69 14.71
N ARG A 10 -50.24 23.68 13.83
CA ARG A 10 -49.05 22.99 13.26
C ARG A 10 -48.31 23.86 12.24
N TYR A 11 -49.00 24.62 11.41
CA TYR A 11 -48.38 25.52 10.43
C TYR A 11 -47.74 26.76 11.06
N THR A 12 -48.36 27.34 12.09
CA THR A 12 -47.77 28.45 12.83
C THR A 12 -46.56 28.03 13.68
N LEU A 13 -46.53 26.79 14.18
CA LEU A 13 -45.36 26.27 14.87
C LEU A 13 -44.21 25.94 13.89
N LEU A 14 -44.54 25.36 12.72
CA LEU A 14 -43.52 25.08 11.68
C LEU A 14 -42.91 26.38 11.14
N SER A 15 -43.68 27.41 10.87
CA SER A 15 -43.17 28.72 10.44
C SER A 15 -42.30 29.38 11.51
N GLY A 16 -42.66 29.27 12.79
CA GLY A 16 -41.86 29.76 13.92
C GLY A 16 -40.50 29.02 14.04
N ILE A 17 -40.51 27.72 13.82
CA ILE A 17 -39.28 26.89 13.81
C ILE A 17 -38.39 27.24 12.62
N ILE A 18 -38.95 27.40 11.41
CA ILE A 18 -38.20 27.79 10.22
C ILE A 18 -37.57 29.17 10.35
N ILE A 19 -38.29 30.13 10.91
CA ILE A 19 -37.77 31.50 11.17
C ILE A 19 -36.66 31.46 12.23
N SER A 20 -36.83 30.66 13.28
CA SER A 20 -35.79 30.45 14.29
C SER A 20 -34.55 29.78 13.72
N PHE A 21 -34.68 28.80 12.81
CA PHE A 21 -33.60 28.18 12.08
C PHE A 21 -32.82 29.16 11.19
N GLY A 22 -33.54 30.05 10.48
CA GLY A 22 -32.93 31.10 9.65
C GLY A 22 -32.10 32.10 10.46
N LEU A 23 -32.55 32.47 11.63
CA LEU A 23 -31.85 33.39 12.54
C LEU A 23 -30.63 32.72 13.21
N PHE A 24 -30.71 31.43 13.52
CA PHE A 24 -29.59 30.68 14.12
C PHE A 24 -28.53 30.26 13.13
N TYR A 25 -28.88 30.02 11.87
CA TYR A 25 -27.91 29.76 10.80
C TYR A 25 -26.92 30.91 10.62
N LYS A 26 -27.35 32.13 10.90
CA LYS A 26 -26.51 33.33 10.87
C LYS A 26 -25.52 33.46 12.04
N SER A 27 -25.74 32.75 13.17
CA SER A 27 -24.96 32.93 14.41
C SER A 27 -23.82 31.91 14.63
N LYS A 28 -23.65 30.90 13.77
CA LYS A 28 -22.62 29.82 13.88
C LYS A 28 -22.54 29.08 15.24
N ASN A 29 -23.54 29.16 16.10
CA ASN A 29 -23.49 28.60 17.45
C ASN A 29 -24.19 27.23 17.53
N PHE A 30 -23.51 26.19 17.03
CA PHE A 30 -24.02 24.82 16.94
C PHE A 30 -24.42 24.19 18.28
N ASN A 31 -23.83 24.59 19.39
CA ASN A 31 -24.15 24.03 20.71
C ASN A 31 -25.51 24.48 21.25
N LEU A 32 -25.88 25.72 20.98
CA LEU A 32 -27.19 26.22 21.37
C LEU A 32 -28.32 25.58 20.56
N LEU A 33 -28.07 25.32 19.27
CA LEU A 33 -28.98 24.60 18.37
C LEU A 33 -29.25 23.17 18.87
N ARG A 34 -28.20 22.45 19.28
CA ARG A 34 -28.33 21.12 19.88
C ARG A 34 -29.14 21.09 21.15
N THR A 35 -28.98 22.10 21.98
CA THR A 35 -29.74 22.22 23.26
C THR A 35 -31.22 22.54 23.00
N LEU A 36 -31.52 23.36 22.00
CA LEU A 36 -32.91 23.68 21.59
C LEU A 36 -33.59 22.46 20.93
N ILE A 37 -32.89 21.72 20.08
CA ILE A 37 -33.38 20.48 19.47
C ILE A 37 -33.65 19.42 20.56
N ARG A 38 -32.80 19.30 21.58
CA ARG A 38 -33.05 18.43 22.74
C ARG A 38 -34.28 18.83 23.54
N LYS A 39 -34.54 20.12 23.76
CA LYS A 39 -35.73 20.63 24.45
C LYS A 39 -37.01 20.47 23.62
N LEU A 40 -36.93 20.70 22.29
CA LEU A 40 -38.08 20.49 21.39
C LEU A 40 -38.42 19.01 21.20
N SER A 41 -37.41 18.11 21.23
CA SER A 41 -37.64 16.68 21.13
C SER A 41 -38.32 16.05 22.33
N SER A 42 -38.31 16.72 23.49
CA SER A 42 -39.09 16.30 24.66
C SER A 42 -40.61 16.69 24.57
N LEU A 43 -40.94 17.63 23.70
CA LEU A 43 -42.30 18.09 23.49
C LEU A 43 -43.07 17.37 22.36
N PHE A 44 -42.31 16.69 21.43
CA PHE A 44 -42.88 15.95 20.31
C PHE A 44 -42.18 14.57 20.16
N PRO A 45 -42.54 13.59 20.95
CA PRO A 45 -41.81 12.37 21.02
C PRO A 45 -42.22 11.39 19.90
N VAL A 46 -41.65 11.34 18.80
CA VAL A 46 -41.47 10.17 17.94
C VAL A 46 -41.19 10.52 16.47
N PHE A 47 -41.85 11.51 15.88
CA PHE A 47 -41.77 11.71 14.42
C PHE A 47 -40.62 12.62 13.96
N ILE A 48 -40.30 13.66 14.71
CA ILE A 48 -39.22 14.61 14.40
C ILE A 48 -37.86 14.02 14.85
N LYS A 49 -37.85 13.32 15.99
CA LYS A 49 -36.64 12.70 16.56
C LYS A 49 -36.04 11.68 15.64
N ASN A 50 -36.86 10.85 14.99
CA ASN A 50 -36.36 9.76 14.15
C ASN A 50 -35.78 10.24 12.80
N ASN A 51 -36.43 11.24 12.16
CA ASN A 51 -35.96 11.70 10.85
C ASN A 51 -34.71 12.61 10.92
N PHE A 52 -34.62 13.46 11.96
CA PHE A 52 -33.43 14.31 12.16
C PHE A 52 -32.22 13.51 12.61
N LEU A 53 -32.37 12.62 13.58
CA LEU A 53 -31.28 11.73 14.02
C LEU A 53 -30.78 10.79 12.90
N ASN A 54 -31.69 10.30 12.06
CA ASN A 54 -31.34 9.42 10.96
C ASN A 54 -30.55 10.16 9.87
N ASN A 55 -30.91 11.41 9.56
CA ASN A 55 -30.15 12.22 8.61
C ASN A 55 -28.79 12.65 9.17
N GLU A 56 -28.68 13.00 10.45
CA GLU A 56 -27.38 13.27 11.09
C GLU A 56 -26.48 12.02 11.09
N ILE A 57 -27.02 10.84 11.35
CA ILE A 57 -26.25 9.59 11.31
C ILE A 57 -25.83 9.26 9.88
N LYS A 58 -26.71 9.41 8.88
CA LYS A 58 -26.38 9.15 7.47
C LYS A 58 -25.22 10.02 6.97
N ASN A 59 -25.19 11.29 7.36
CA ASN A 59 -24.16 12.23 6.97
C ASN A 59 -22.88 12.16 7.83
N SER A 60 -22.84 11.27 8.84
CA SER A 60 -21.70 11.16 9.76
C SER A 60 -20.92 9.85 9.63
N VAL A 61 -21.15 9.08 8.56
CA VAL A 61 -20.43 7.82 8.32
C VAL A 61 -19.05 8.11 7.75
N LYS A 62 -18.02 7.58 8.43
CA LYS A 62 -16.62 7.73 8.00
C LYS A 62 -15.92 6.38 7.99
N ILE A 63 -15.19 6.11 6.93
CA ILE A 63 -14.44 4.89 6.71
C ILE A 63 -12.96 5.22 6.83
N TYR A 64 -12.33 4.72 7.86
CA TYR A 64 -10.90 4.89 8.11
C TYR A 64 -10.14 3.63 7.65
N PHE A 65 -9.05 3.82 6.91
CA PHE A 65 -8.25 2.68 6.49
C PHE A 65 -6.78 2.82 6.91
N GLY A 66 -6.18 1.67 7.28
CA GLY A 66 -4.75 1.50 7.51
C GLY A 66 -4.23 0.41 6.60
N SER A 67 -3.43 0.76 5.58
CA SER A 67 -3.01 -0.14 4.52
C SER A 67 -1.53 -0.03 4.22
N GLN A 68 -0.87 -1.17 3.95
CA GLN A 68 0.50 -1.20 3.45
C GLN A 68 0.55 -1.50 1.94
N SER A 69 -0.38 -2.31 1.46
CA SER A 69 -0.44 -2.82 0.09
C SER A 69 -1.66 -2.35 -0.71
N GLY A 70 -2.47 -1.44 -0.14
CA GLY A 70 -3.67 -0.90 -0.77
C GLY A 70 -4.96 -1.69 -0.54
N THR A 71 -4.92 -2.93 0.00
CA THR A 71 -6.12 -3.77 0.18
C THR A 71 -7.19 -3.13 1.07
N ALA A 72 -6.78 -2.48 2.18
CA ALA A 72 -7.74 -1.84 3.09
C ALA A 72 -8.40 -0.62 2.44
N GLU A 73 -7.67 0.12 1.63
CA GLU A 73 -8.20 1.24 0.84
C GLU A 73 -9.20 0.77 -0.21
N GLU A 74 -8.88 -0.32 -0.93
CA GLU A 74 -9.76 -0.93 -1.90
C GLU A 74 -11.10 -1.35 -1.27
N PHE A 75 -11.06 -2.04 -0.12
CA PHE A 75 -12.25 -2.41 0.64
C PHE A 75 -13.03 -1.18 1.14
N ALA A 76 -12.34 -0.10 1.49
CA ALA A 76 -13.00 1.15 1.86
C ALA A 76 -13.75 1.79 0.68
N LYS A 77 -13.17 1.78 -0.52
CA LYS A 77 -13.81 2.26 -1.76
C LYS A 77 -15.03 1.41 -2.13
N GLU A 78 -14.91 0.09 -2.08
CA GLU A 78 -16.03 -0.81 -2.33
C GLU A 78 -17.18 -0.61 -1.32
N LEU A 79 -16.84 -0.50 -0.03
CA LEU A 79 -17.83 -0.26 1.02
C LEU A 79 -18.55 1.09 0.81
N LYS A 80 -17.82 2.15 0.45
CA LYS A 80 -18.42 3.48 0.14
C LYS A 80 -19.45 3.37 -0.99
N ALA A 81 -19.08 2.69 -2.09
CA ALA A 81 -19.99 2.47 -3.21
C ALA A 81 -21.25 1.72 -2.76
N ASN A 82 -21.11 0.61 -2.05
CA ASN A 82 -22.25 -0.17 -1.56
C ASN A 82 -23.14 0.62 -0.57
N LEU A 83 -22.54 1.46 0.29
CA LEU A 83 -23.30 2.31 1.22
C LEU A 83 -24.12 3.37 0.47
N ASN A 84 -23.57 3.95 -0.60
CA ASN A 84 -24.27 4.89 -1.44
C ASN A 84 -25.43 4.22 -2.19
N ASP A 85 -25.16 3.10 -2.85
CA ASP A 85 -26.10 2.42 -3.75
C ASP A 85 -27.28 1.78 -3.00
N LEU A 86 -26.99 1.11 -1.87
CA LEU A 86 -28.00 0.36 -1.12
C LEU A 86 -28.74 1.20 -0.06
N PHE A 87 -28.04 2.13 0.58
CA PHE A 87 -28.54 2.84 1.75
C PHE A 87 -28.66 4.36 1.54
N HIS A 88 -28.20 4.87 0.39
CA HIS A 88 -28.09 6.31 0.09
C HIS A 88 -27.32 7.06 1.17
N ILE A 89 -26.17 6.49 1.58
CA ILE A 89 -25.26 7.05 2.57
C ILE A 89 -24.00 7.56 1.88
N GLN A 90 -23.76 8.86 1.99
CA GLN A 90 -22.51 9.50 1.54
C GLN A 90 -21.43 9.30 2.61
N ALA A 91 -20.59 8.28 2.45
CA ALA A 91 -19.51 8.00 3.38
C ALA A 91 -18.20 8.65 2.91
N ASN A 92 -17.43 9.23 3.84
CA ASN A 92 -16.10 9.76 3.56
C ASN A 92 -15.04 8.72 3.87
N ILE A 93 -14.11 8.49 2.93
CA ILE A 93 -12.94 7.64 3.14
C ILE A 93 -11.80 8.51 3.66
N ILE A 94 -11.15 8.07 4.73
CA ILE A 94 -10.08 8.81 5.40
C ILE A 94 -8.91 7.87 5.64
N ASP A 95 -7.74 8.25 5.13
CA ASP A 95 -6.49 7.60 5.49
C ASP A 95 -6.16 7.89 6.95
N LEU A 96 -5.74 6.86 7.70
CA LEU A 96 -5.38 7.02 9.12
C LEU A 96 -4.17 7.93 9.35
N GLU A 97 -3.39 8.25 8.32
CA GLU A 97 -2.34 9.26 8.40
C GLU A 97 -2.92 10.67 8.64
N TYR A 98 -4.09 10.95 8.07
CA TYR A 98 -4.78 12.25 8.17
C TYR A 98 -5.96 12.26 9.14
N PHE A 99 -5.96 11.39 10.14
CA PHE A 99 -7.05 11.33 11.11
C PHE A 99 -7.18 12.63 11.92
N ASN A 100 -8.42 13.03 12.16
CA ASN A 100 -8.72 14.17 13.03
C ASN A 100 -9.26 13.68 14.38
N LYS A 101 -8.58 14.04 15.47
CA LYS A 101 -8.89 13.60 16.85
C LYS A 101 -10.28 13.99 17.30
N GLU A 102 -10.71 15.22 16.98
CA GLU A 102 -12.02 15.73 17.35
C GLU A 102 -13.14 15.06 16.55
N GLU A 103 -12.85 14.77 15.29
CA GLU A 103 -13.79 14.19 14.37
C GLU A 103 -14.07 12.71 14.68
N ILE A 104 -13.03 11.94 15.03
CA ILE A 104 -13.17 10.51 15.39
C ILE A 104 -14.07 10.33 16.61
N LYS A 105 -13.94 11.17 17.63
CA LYS A 105 -14.74 11.10 18.85
C LYS A 105 -16.16 11.69 18.73
N SER A 106 -16.44 12.41 17.63
CA SER A 106 -17.73 13.03 17.43
C SER A 106 -18.83 11.98 17.20
N PHE A 107 -20.09 12.39 17.35
CA PHE A 107 -21.23 11.52 17.10
C PHE A 107 -21.24 10.98 15.68
N GLY A 108 -21.48 9.67 15.50
CA GLY A 108 -21.61 9.04 14.18
C GLY A 108 -21.08 7.61 14.10
N ILE A 109 -21.02 7.11 12.89
CA ILE A 109 -20.52 5.77 12.57
C ILE A 109 -19.07 5.88 12.06
N ARG A 110 -18.18 5.12 12.68
CA ARG A 110 -16.76 5.02 12.33
C ARG A 110 -16.46 3.59 11.93
N ILE A 111 -16.10 3.40 10.69
CA ILE A 111 -15.74 2.11 10.14
C ILE A 111 -14.23 2.07 10.01
N PHE A 112 -13.59 1.02 10.52
CA PHE A 112 -12.15 0.86 10.46
C PHE A 112 -11.82 -0.40 9.67
N ILE A 113 -11.01 -0.24 8.61
CA ILE A 113 -10.46 -1.34 7.82
C ILE A 113 -8.95 -1.27 7.99
N VAL A 114 -8.38 -2.14 8.83
CA VAL A 114 -7.00 -1.98 9.29
C VAL A 114 -6.17 -3.25 9.12
N ALA A 115 -5.02 -3.11 8.48
CA ALA A 115 -4.09 -4.20 8.28
C ALA A 115 -3.07 -4.30 9.44
N THR A 116 -2.58 -5.53 9.65
CA THR A 116 -1.45 -5.81 10.54
C THR A 116 -0.22 -6.05 9.69
N TYR A 117 0.85 -5.31 9.96
CA TYR A 117 2.11 -5.38 9.22
C TYR A 117 3.27 -5.86 10.11
N GLY A 118 4.34 -6.41 9.50
CA GLY A 118 5.55 -6.83 10.19
C GLY A 118 5.31 -7.75 11.39
N ASP A 119 5.93 -7.48 12.53
CA ASP A 119 5.77 -8.27 13.79
C ASP A 119 4.50 -7.87 14.58
N GLY A 120 3.40 -7.64 13.88
CA GLY A 120 2.11 -7.28 14.47
C GLY A 120 2.02 -5.79 14.83
N GLU A 121 2.53 -4.95 13.95
CA GLU A 121 2.54 -3.51 14.07
C GLU A 121 1.49 -2.88 13.15
N PRO A 122 1.09 -1.62 13.41
CA PRO A 122 0.25 -0.89 12.47
C PRO A 122 1.00 -0.67 11.15
N THR A 123 0.26 -0.49 10.07
CA THR A 123 0.78 -0.01 8.79
C THR A 123 1.37 1.39 8.94
N ASP A 124 2.28 1.78 8.04
CA ASP A 124 3.00 3.06 8.14
C ASP A 124 2.04 4.25 8.29
N ASN A 125 0.97 4.29 7.51
CA ASN A 125 -0.07 5.32 7.57
C ASN A 125 -0.93 5.31 8.85
N ALA A 126 -0.86 4.26 9.68
CA ALA A 126 -1.65 4.15 10.90
C ALA A 126 -0.81 4.35 12.18
N VAL A 127 0.52 4.51 12.07
CA VAL A 127 1.43 4.58 13.23
C VAL A 127 1.04 5.70 14.20
N GLU A 128 0.83 6.92 13.70
CA GLU A 128 0.54 8.09 14.53
C GLU A 128 -0.86 7.98 15.18
N PHE A 129 -1.83 7.42 14.48
CA PHE A 129 -3.14 7.13 15.06
C PHE A 129 -3.05 6.18 16.25
N PHE A 130 -2.28 5.09 16.13
CA PHE A 130 -2.10 4.14 17.24
C PHE A 130 -1.23 4.69 18.37
N LYS A 131 -0.27 5.59 18.10
CA LYS A 131 0.45 6.33 19.13
C LYS A 131 -0.49 7.23 19.92
N TRP A 132 -1.34 7.98 19.20
CA TRP A 132 -2.33 8.82 19.83
C TRP A 132 -3.32 8.02 20.69
N LEU A 133 -3.88 6.90 20.18
CA LEU A 133 -4.76 6.04 20.99
C LEU A 133 -4.10 5.56 22.28
N LYS A 134 -2.81 5.23 22.24
CA LYS A 134 -2.05 4.82 23.44
C LYS A 134 -1.79 5.96 24.42
N SER A 135 -1.75 7.20 23.96
CA SER A 135 -1.55 8.38 24.80
C SER A 135 -2.81 8.81 25.54
N LEU A 136 -3.97 8.29 25.16
CA LEU A 136 -5.22 8.55 25.87
C LEU A 136 -5.16 7.86 27.22
N ASN A 137 -5.34 8.62 28.30
CA ASN A 137 -5.49 8.07 29.63
C ASN A 137 -6.78 7.25 29.69
N ASN A 138 -6.78 6.16 30.49
CA ASN A 138 -7.91 5.24 30.64
C ASN A 138 -9.18 5.89 31.24
N ASP A 139 -9.23 7.19 31.30
CA ASP A 139 -10.38 7.97 31.78
C ASP A 139 -11.40 8.14 30.63
N ASN A 140 -12.17 7.16 30.47
CA ASN A 140 -13.59 7.14 30.52
C ASN A 140 -14.38 7.18 29.23
N ASP A 141 -15.08 8.12 28.93
CA ASP A 141 -16.18 8.22 27.98
C ASP A 141 -15.75 8.82 26.62
N TYR A 142 -14.47 8.70 26.25
CA TYR A 142 -13.89 9.43 25.12
C TYR A 142 -14.63 9.15 23.80
N PHE A 143 -15.05 7.89 23.59
CA PHE A 143 -15.79 7.47 22.40
C PHE A 143 -17.26 7.10 22.68
N ARG A 144 -17.83 7.51 23.79
CA ARG A 144 -19.20 7.14 24.19
C ARG A 144 -20.27 7.44 23.11
N ASN A 145 -20.08 8.46 22.30
CA ASN A 145 -21.02 8.82 21.23
C ASN A 145 -20.68 8.18 19.88
N THR A 146 -19.61 7.39 19.81
CA THR A 146 -19.13 6.77 18.59
C THR A 146 -19.68 5.36 18.46
N LYS A 147 -20.28 5.07 17.31
CA LYS A 147 -20.62 3.71 16.90
C LYS A 147 -19.59 3.22 15.91
N TYR A 148 -19.11 1.97 16.05
CA TYR A 148 -18.04 1.51 15.20
C TYR A 148 -18.21 0.07 14.68
N SER A 149 -17.54 -0.22 13.56
CA SER A 149 -17.32 -1.56 13.04
C SER A 149 -15.88 -1.70 12.57
N ILE A 150 -15.29 -2.87 12.71
CA ILE A 150 -13.90 -3.13 12.34
C ILE A 150 -13.82 -4.34 11.43
N MET A 151 -13.09 -4.18 10.31
CA MET A 151 -12.55 -5.25 9.48
C MET A 151 -11.04 -5.29 9.67
N GLY A 152 -10.52 -6.39 10.20
CA GLY A 152 -9.10 -6.61 10.35
C GLY A 152 -8.52 -7.36 9.14
N LEU A 153 -7.33 -6.97 8.69
CA LEU A 153 -6.61 -7.61 7.61
C LEU A 153 -5.28 -8.15 8.10
N GLY A 154 -4.96 -9.40 7.74
CA GLY A 154 -3.70 -10.04 8.13
C GLY A 154 -3.58 -11.42 7.47
N SER A 155 -2.51 -12.14 7.77
CA SER A 155 -2.31 -13.52 7.31
C SER A 155 -2.00 -14.43 8.51
N LYS A 156 -2.64 -15.59 8.58
CA LYS A 156 -2.40 -16.61 9.61
C LYS A 156 -1.00 -17.21 9.57
N GLN A 157 -0.27 -17.03 8.48
CA GLN A 157 1.15 -17.42 8.41
C GLN A 157 1.99 -16.67 9.44
N TYR A 158 1.56 -15.46 9.85
CA TYR A 158 2.29 -14.64 10.81
C TYR A 158 1.77 -14.81 12.24
N LYS A 159 2.70 -14.88 13.18
CA LYS A 159 2.43 -15.06 14.62
C LYS A 159 1.43 -14.06 15.20
N HIS A 160 1.36 -12.87 14.63
CA HIS A 160 0.55 -11.76 15.13
C HIS A 160 -0.66 -11.45 14.27
N PHE A 161 -1.31 -12.51 13.78
CA PHE A 161 -2.51 -12.44 12.96
C PHE A 161 -3.55 -11.46 13.51
N ASN A 162 -3.86 -10.43 12.72
CA ASN A 162 -4.86 -9.39 13.01
C ASN A 162 -4.69 -8.69 14.37
N LYS A 163 -3.46 -8.56 14.87
CA LYS A 163 -3.16 -7.98 16.19
C LYS A 163 -3.60 -6.51 16.30
N ILE A 164 -3.52 -5.77 15.20
CA ILE A 164 -3.86 -4.34 15.15
C ILE A 164 -5.37 -4.13 15.26
N ALA A 165 -6.17 -4.89 14.52
CA ALA A 165 -7.63 -4.87 14.65
C ALA A 165 -8.10 -5.27 16.05
N LYS A 166 -7.50 -6.32 16.65
CA LYS A 166 -7.76 -6.76 18.03
C LYS A 166 -7.46 -5.67 19.05
N LYS A 167 -6.33 -4.97 18.89
CA LYS A 167 -5.97 -3.84 19.76
C LYS A 167 -6.94 -2.68 19.61
N LEU A 168 -7.28 -2.31 18.38
CA LEU A 168 -8.21 -1.21 18.09
C LEU A 168 -9.58 -1.48 18.73
N ASP A 169 -10.10 -2.69 18.56
CA ASP A 169 -11.38 -3.12 19.15
C ASP A 169 -11.35 -3.00 20.69
N THR A 170 -10.26 -3.47 21.31
CA THR A 170 -10.08 -3.36 22.75
C THR A 170 -10.02 -1.89 23.21
N PHE A 171 -9.31 -1.01 22.49
CA PHE A 171 -9.25 0.40 22.82
C PHE A 171 -10.62 1.07 22.73
N LEU A 172 -11.34 0.87 21.63
CA LEU A 172 -12.63 1.49 21.42
C LEU A 172 -13.66 1.04 22.47
N LEU A 173 -13.65 -0.24 22.85
CA LEU A 173 -14.50 -0.77 23.93
C LEU A 173 -14.15 -0.16 25.30
N ASN A 174 -12.86 -0.06 25.62
CA ASN A 174 -12.40 0.54 26.89
C ASN A 174 -12.83 2.01 27.01
N PHE A 175 -12.87 2.73 25.91
CA PHE A 175 -13.32 4.12 25.83
C PHE A 175 -14.81 4.30 25.57
N LYS A 176 -15.64 3.26 25.83
CA LYS A 176 -17.10 3.27 25.77
C LYS A 176 -17.72 3.48 24.39
N ALA A 177 -17.01 3.20 23.30
CA ALA A 177 -17.60 3.15 21.97
C ALA A 177 -18.56 1.96 21.82
N HIS A 178 -19.58 2.10 20.98
CA HIS A 178 -20.58 1.07 20.73
C HIS A 178 -20.27 0.30 19.46
N ARG A 179 -19.97 -1.00 19.57
CA ARG A 179 -19.75 -1.89 18.44
C ARG A 179 -21.07 -2.19 17.72
N ILE A 180 -21.09 -1.97 16.39
CA ILE A 180 -22.27 -2.20 15.55
C ILE A 180 -22.40 -3.68 15.17
N SER A 181 -21.29 -4.29 14.72
CA SER A 181 -21.22 -5.67 14.30
C SER A 181 -19.97 -6.34 14.86
N GLU A 182 -19.93 -7.66 14.86
CA GLU A 182 -18.75 -8.42 15.23
C GLU A 182 -17.55 -8.03 14.37
N THR A 183 -16.39 -7.90 15.00
CA THR A 183 -15.11 -7.69 14.29
C THR A 183 -14.71 -8.97 13.57
N ILE A 184 -14.52 -8.91 12.26
CA ILE A 184 -14.00 -10.03 11.47
C ILE A 184 -12.50 -9.82 11.22
N TYR A 185 -11.77 -10.94 11.26
CA TYR A 185 -10.33 -11.00 11.09
C TYR A 185 -10.01 -11.69 9.77
N GLY A 186 -9.90 -10.93 8.69
CA GLY A 186 -9.62 -11.43 7.35
C GLY A 186 -8.24 -12.05 7.26
N ASP A 187 -8.16 -13.16 6.54
CA ASP A 187 -6.97 -13.95 6.33
C ASP A 187 -6.50 -13.87 4.87
N ASP A 188 -5.39 -13.15 4.64
CA ASP A 188 -4.80 -13.00 3.30
C ASP A 188 -4.18 -14.32 2.79
N ASP A 189 -3.96 -15.29 3.68
CA ASP A 189 -3.45 -16.63 3.30
C ASP A 189 -4.55 -17.58 2.83
N ASP A 190 -5.81 -17.33 3.23
CA ASP A 190 -6.99 -18.08 2.80
C ASP A 190 -7.82 -17.25 1.79
N ASN A 191 -8.78 -16.49 2.28
CA ASN A 191 -9.68 -15.72 1.41
C ASN A 191 -10.18 -14.44 2.08
N ILE A 192 -9.32 -13.44 2.09
CA ILE A 192 -9.60 -12.15 2.72
C ILE A 192 -10.83 -11.43 2.12
N TYR A 193 -11.14 -11.68 0.83
CA TYR A 193 -12.32 -11.11 0.17
C TYR A 193 -13.61 -11.77 0.67
N HIS A 194 -13.59 -13.08 0.89
CA HIS A 194 -14.72 -13.76 1.51
C HIS A 194 -14.95 -13.25 2.94
N ASP A 195 -13.89 -13.10 3.71
CA ASP A 195 -13.98 -12.57 5.07
C ASP A 195 -14.55 -11.14 5.08
N PHE A 196 -14.15 -10.31 4.09
CA PHE A 196 -14.70 -8.99 3.91
C PHE A 196 -16.19 -9.02 3.55
N GLU A 197 -16.63 -9.92 2.65
CA GLU A 197 -18.05 -10.10 2.33
C GLU A 197 -18.85 -10.55 3.55
N VAL A 198 -18.35 -11.51 4.32
CA VAL A 198 -19.00 -11.97 5.57
C VAL A 198 -19.13 -10.82 6.57
N TRP A 199 -18.07 -10.01 6.73
CA TRP A 199 -18.11 -8.83 7.60
C TRP A 199 -19.10 -7.78 7.11
N LYS A 200 -19.07 -7.48 5.82
CA LYS A 200 -19.95 -6.50 5.16
C LYS A 200 -21.42 -6.89 5.32
N ASN A 201 -21.76 -8.17 5.12
CA ASN A 201 -23.08 -8.72 5.34
C ASN A 201 -23.56 -8.53 6.78
N LYS A 202 -22.72 -8.89 7.78
CA LYS A 202 -23.05 -8.69 9.20
C LYS A 202 -23.26 -7.21 9.52
N PHE A 203 -22.45 -6.32 8.97
CA PHE A 203 -22.59 -4.89 9.16
C PHE A 203 -23.88 -4.34 8.53
N PHE A 204 -24.18 -4.72 7.30
CA PHE A 204 -25.37 -4.27 6.56
C PHE A 204 -26.68 -4.76 7.20
N LEU A 205 -26.70 -5.93 7.81
CA LEU A 205 -27.86 -6.43 8.58
C LEU A 205 -28.19 -5.55 9.81
N GLN A 206 -27.20 -4.88 10.40
CA GLN A 206 -27.42 -4.00 11.55
C GLN A 206 -27.74 -2.56 11.17
N LEU A 207 -27.29 -2.12 10.00
CA LEU A 207 -27.40 -0.73 9.57
C LEU A 207 -28.84 -0.22 9.44
N PRO A 208 -29.81 -0.96 8.85
CA PRO A 208 -31.21 -0.52 8.79
C PRO A 208 -31.84 -0.31 10.17
N LYS A 209 -31.50 -1.16 11.15
CA LYS A 209 -31.97 -1.03 12.53
C LYS A 209 -31.43 0.24 13.17
N LEU A 210 -30.15 0.58 12.92
CA LEU A 210 -29.51 1.80 13.42
C LEU A 210 -30.11 3.06 12.80
N LEU A 211 -30.52 2.97 11.54
CA LEU A 211 -31.09 4.07 10.76
C LEU A 211 -32.61 4.14 10.83
N ASN A 212 -33.27 3.26 11.58
CA ASN A 212 -34.73 3.12 11.66
C ASN A 212 -35.41 3.10 10.26
N MET A 213 -34.82 2.37 9.33
CA MET A 213 -35.32 2.28 7.95
C MET A 213 -36.58 1.42 7.92
N LYS A 214 -37.66 1.90 7.27
CA LYS A 214 -38.91 1.15 7.09
C LYS A 214 -38.79 0.06 6.04
N ASN A 215 -38.10 0.35 4.96
CA ASN A 215 -37.78 -0.60 3.90
C ASN A 215 -36.34 -1.02 4.09
N ILE A 216 -36.11 -2.28 4.43
CA ILE A 216 -34.78 -2.85 4.55
C ILE A 216 -34.32 -3.25 3.16
N PRO A 217 -33.27 -2.62 2.60
CA PRO A 217 -32.69 -3.08 1.37
C PRO A 217 -32.24 -4.54 1.56
N VAL A 218 -32.68 -5.42 0.70
CA VAL A 218 -32.21 -6.80 0.70
C VAL A 218 -30.82 -6.73 0.02
N TYR A 219 -29.78 -6.73 0.85
CA TYR A 219 -28.45 -7.03 0.33
C TYR A 219 -28.42 -8.52 0.02
N VAL A 220 -28.57 -8.83 -1.24
CA VAL A 220 -28.21 -10.14 -1.76
C VAL A 220 -26.71 -10.06 -2.01
N PRO A 221 -25.87 -10.83 -1.25
CA PRO A 221 -24.49 -11.01 -1.69
C PRO A 221 -24.56 -11.36 -3.16
N LYS A 222 -23.74 -10.77 -3.99
CA LYS A 222 -23.61 -11.18 -5.40
C LYS A 222 -23.04 -12.61 -5.39
N GLU A 223 -23.85 -13.56 -4.94
CA GLU A 223 -23.62 -14.97 -5.15
C GLU A 223 -23.86 -15.20 -6.63
N ASP A 224 -22.76 -15.47 -7.34
CA ASP A 224 -22.69 -16.23 -8.58
C ASP A 224 -23.98 -16.25 -9.45
N ILE A 225 -24.61 -15.12 -9.65
CA ILE A 225 -25.35 -14.94 -10.88
C ILE A 225 -24.25 -14.96 -11.92
N ILE A 226 -24.19 -16.05 -12.69
CA ILE A 226 -23.47 -16.13 -13.96
C ILE A 226 -24.16 -15.11 -14.88
N GLU A 227 -24.04 -13.84 -14.55
CA GLU A 227 -24.31 -12.78 -15.49
C GLU A 227 -23.23 -12.92 -16.55
N LEU A 228 -23.63 -13.46 -17.68
CA LEU A 228 -23.04 -13.13 -18.97
C LEU A 228 -23.18 -11.62 -19.13
N ILE A 229 -22.41 -10.86 -18.33
CA ILE A 229 -22.36 -9.41 -18.46
C ILE A 229 -21.81 -9.16 -19.85
N SER A 230 -22.57 -8.42 -20.59
CA SER A 230 -22.21 -7.99 -21.95
C SER A 230 -20.77 -7.49 -21.95
N TRP A 231 -20.07 -7.77 -23.02
CA TRP A 231 -18.69 -7.39 -23.34
C TRP A 231 -18.36 -5.89 -23.14
N THR A 232 -19.33 -5.08 -22.79
CA THR A 232 -19.30 -3.62 -22.84
C THR A 232 -19.28 -2.95 -21.47
N ASP A 233 -19.34 -3.68 -20.35
CA ASP A 233 -19.35 -3.02 -19.04
C ASP A 233 -17.94 -2.62 -18.57
N MET A 234 -17.37 -1.64 -19.28
CA MET A 234 -16.19 -0.88 -18.87
C MET A 234 -16.56 0.39 -18.09
N SER A 235 -17.73 0.44 -17.48
CA SER A 235 -18.24 1.63 -16.76
C SER A 235 -17.36 2.06 -15.59
N GLU A 236 -16.59 1.12 -15.01
CA GLU A 236 -15.64 1.42 -13.95
C GLU A 236 -14.31 2.02 -14.47
N ILE A 237 -14.03 1.97 -15.77
CA ILE A 237 -12.82 2.54 -16.36
C ILE A 237 -13.09 4.01 -16.68
N LYS A 238 -12.69 4.88 -15.76
CA LYS A 238 -12.97 6.32 -15.79
C LYS A 238 -11.93 7.13 -16.54
N LEU A 239 -10.77 6.55 -16.83
CA LEU A 239 -9.65 7.24 -17.47
C LEU A 239 -9.46 6.74 -18.91
N ASP A 240 -8.84 7.58 -19.71
CA ASP A 240 -8.28 7.23 -21.00
C ASP A 240 -6.85 7.76 -21.08
N ILE A 241 -6.08 7.35 -22.10
CA ILE A 241 -4.73 7.86 -22.33
C ILE A 241 -4.73 8.83 -23.51
N GLN A 242 -3.93 9.89 -23.37
CA GLN A 242 -3.65 10.84 -24.44
C GLN A 242 -2.15 10.96 -24.63
N TYR A 243 -1.66 10.73 -25.86
CA TYR A 243 -0.24 10.90 -26.15
C TYR A 243 0.14 12.37 -26.21
N CYS A 244 1.32 12.73 -25.68
CA CYS A 244 1.76 14.11 -25.55
C CYS A 244 2.04 14.80 -26.91
N ASP A 245 2.32 14.04 -27.97
CA ASP A 245 2.57 14.57 -29.31
C ASP A 245 1.35 15.34 -29.89
N HIS A 246 0.14 15.02 -29.44
CA HIS A 246 -1.08 15.75 -29.83
C HIS A 246 -1.31 17.03 -29.03
N ILE A 247 -0.65 17.19 -27.88
CA ILE A 247 -0.79 18.40 -27.05
C ILE A 247 0.02 19.56 -27.63
N ILE A 248 1.08 19.26 -28.38
CA ILE A 248 1.96 20.27 -29.01
C ILE A 248 1.30 20.91 -30.23
N GLU A 249 0.41 20.21 -30.94
CA GLU A 249 -0.26 20.74 -32.13
C GLU A 249 -1.41 21.71 -31.81
N GLU A 250 -2.09 21.56 -30.67
CA GLU A 250 -3.15 22.50 -30.25
C GLU A 250 -2.57 23.82 -29.67
N ASP A 251 -1.37 23.80 -29.08
CA ASP A 251 -0.75 24.98 -28.48
C ASP A 251 0.14 25.81 -29.46
N ASN A 252 0.51 25.26 -30.61
CA ASN A 252 1.28 25.99 -31.62
C ASN A 252 0.49 27.16 -32.25
N ASN A 253 -0.79 27.28 -32.00
CA ASN A 253 -1.61 28.46 -32.36
C ASN A 253 -1.71 29.52 -31.27
N LYS A 254 -1.05 29.33 -30.10
CA LYS A 254 -0.95 30.33 -29.01
C LYS A 254 0.44 30.34 -28.38
N LYS A 255 1.33 31.09 -29.03
CA LYS A 255 2.58 31.69 -28.49
C LYS A 255 3.54 30.86 -27.64
N GLU A 256 4.70 30.59 -28.27
CA GLU A 256 6.00 30.23 -27.72
C GLU A 256 6.34 30.88 -26.35
N LYS A 257 5.93 30.33 -25.23
CA LYS A 257 6.53 30.71 -23.91
C LYS A 257 6.42 29.66 -22.80
N ASN A 258 5.80 28.49 -22.99
CA ASN A 258 5.51 27.57 -21.88
C ASN A 258 6.25 26.22 -21.90
N ILE A 259 7.16 25.96 -22.83
CA ILE A 259 7.84 24.64 -22.96
C ILE A 259 9.02 24.48 -21.99
N ILE A 260 9.61 25.56 -21.48
CA ILE A 260 10.73 25.51 -20.51
C ILE A 260 10.25 25.25 -19.07
N VAL A 261 8.94 25.40 -18.82
CA VAL A 261 8.36 25.32 -17.47
C VAL A 261 8.16 23.88 -16.98
N THR A 262 8.03 22.87 -17.85
CA THR A 262 7.71 21.51 -17.43
C THR A 262 8.91 20.70 -16.90
N GLU A 263 10.10 20.92 -17.43
CA GLU A 263 11.31 20.26 -16.87
C GLU A 263 11.78 20.91 -15.58
N ASN A 264 11.63 22.24 -15.46
CA ASN A 264 11.97 22.97 -14.24
C ASN A 264 10.96 22.75 -13.10
N ILE A 265 9.66 22.55 -13.42
CA ILE A 265 8.62 22.24 -12.40
C ILE A 265 8.86 20.86 -11.76
N ILE A 266 9.41 19.89 -12.52
CA ILE A 266 9.77 18.57 -11.96
C ILE A 266 10.94 18.72 -10.97
N ASN A 267 11.90 19.58 -11.24
CA ASN A 267 13.06 19.80 -10.36
C ASN A 267 12.74 20.76 -9.18
N GLU A 268 11.88 21.76 -9.35
CA GLU A 268 11.48 22.68 -8.27
C GLU A 268 10.51 22.03 -7.26
N ASN A 269 9.59 21.16 -7.71
CA ASN A 269 8.73 20.41 -6.80
C ASN A 269 9.50 19.39 -5.94
N PHE A 270 10.68 18.97 -6.36
CA PHE A 270 11.55 18.09 -5.57
C PHE A 270 12.18 18.83 -4.38
N THR A 271 12.52 20.10 -4.54
CA THR A 271 13.12 20.94 -3.49
C THR A 271 12.06 21.50 -2.53
N ILE A 272 10.86 21.79 -3.01
CA ILE A 272 9.73 22.32 -2.22
C ILE A 272 9.15 21.28 -1.26
N ASN A 273 9.14 20.01 -1.61
CA ASN A 273 8.59 18.94 -0.73
C ASN A 273 9.49 18.65 0.48
N GLN A 274 10.78 18.96 0.46
CA GLN A 274 11.61 18.89 1.68
C GLN A 274 11.36 20.07 2.62
N GLN A 275 10.92 21.23 2.12
CA GLN A 275 10.58 22.39 2.94
C GLN A 275 9.16 22.35 3.50
N LEU A 276 8.22 21.65 2.85
CA LEU A 276 6.82 21.49 3.32
C LEU A 276 6.67 20.55 4.50
N LEU A 277 7.65 19.70 4.78
CA LEU A 277 7.68 18.89 6.02
C LEU A 277 8.05 19.73 7.27
N ASN A 278 8.49 20.96 7.12
CA ASN A 278 8.94 21.82 8.23
C ASN A 278 8.20 23.15 8.42
N ASN A 279 7.28 23.54 7.53
CA ASN A 279 6.57 24.82 7.69
C ASN A 279 5.10 24.74 7.25
N GLU A 280 4.19 24.60 8.20
CA GLU A 280 2.77 24.94 8.07
C GLU A 280 2.57 26.45 8.05
N GLN A 281 2.97 27.15 7.05
CA GLN A 281 2.49 28.53 6.76
C GLN A 281 3.10 29.02 5.45
N ASN A 282 2.43 28.78 4.32
CA ASN A 282 2.35 29.75 3.23
C ASN A 282 1.42 29.22 2.13
N LYS A 283 0.21 29.80 2.11
CA LYS A 283 -0.72 29.68 0.99
C LYS A 283 -0.18 30.51 -0.17
N LEU A 284 0.28 29.88 -1.22
CA LEU A 284 0.52 30.54 -2.51
C LEU A 284 -0.56 30.08 -3.50
N SER A 285 -1.29 31.06 -3.97
CA SER A 285 -2.32 30.96 -5.01
C SER A 285 -1.65 30.56 -6.34
N ILE A 286 -1.91 29.35 -6.82
CA ILE A 286 -1.54 28.89 -8.16
C ILE A 286 -2.75 29.07 -9.07
N ASN A 287 -2.58 29.82 -10.17
CA ASN A 287 -3.58 30.07 -11.19
C ASN A 287 -4.13 28.76 -11.78
N ASN A 288 -5.43 28.58 -11.60
CA ASN A 288 -6.21 27.45 -12.09
C ASN A 288 -6.47 27.57 -13.59
N ASN A 289 -5.80 26.74 -14.45
CA ASN A 289 -6.37 26.42 -15.76
C ASN A 289 -5.91 25.08 -16.38
N SER A 290 -5.27 24.17 -15.61
CA SER A 290 -5.22 22.75 -15.98
C SER A 290 -5.24 21.94 -14.68
N LYS A 291 -6.39 21.36 -14.33
CA LYS A 291 -6.47 20.40 -13.22
C LYS A 291 -5.70 19.14 -13.63
N HIS A 292 -4.41 19.07 -13.30
CA HIS A 292 -3.65 17.84 -13.40
C HIS A 292 -4.28 16.82 -12.45
N ILE A 293 -4.69 15.67 -13.00
CA ILE A 293 -5.17 14.55 -12.20
C ILE A 293 -3.98 14.01 -11.40
N SER A 294 -4.04 14.07 -10.07
CA SER A 294 -2.96 13.61 -9.20
C SER A 294 -3.04 12.09 -8.97
N THR A 295 -1.90 11.47 -8.63
CA THR A 295 -1.90 10.12 -8.09
C THR A 295 -2.55 10.10 -6.72
N ASP A 296 -3.18 8.97 -6.35
CA ASP A 296 -3.65 8.78 -5.00
C ASP A 296 -2.48 8.74 -3.98
N ILE A 297 -2.81 8.72 -2.69
CA ILE A 297 -1.83 8.76 -1.60
C ILE A 297 -0.83 7.59 -1.70
N ILE A 298 -1.32 6.38 -2.02
CA ILE A 298 -0.47 5.19 -2.17
C ILE A 298 0.48 5.34 -3.36
N GLY A 299 0.01 5.85 -4.50
CA GLY A 299 0.84 6.13 -5.66
C GLY A 299 1.91 7.18 -5.37
N LYS A 300 1.57 8.24 -4.63
CA LYS A 300 2.56 9.23 -4.15
C LYS A 300 3.62 8.59 -3.27
N PHE A 301 3.21 7.70 -2.35
CA PHE A 301 4.13 7.00 -1.46
C PHE A 301 5.04 6.01 -2.21
N TYR A 302 4.52 5.27 -3.20
CA TYR A 302 5.31 4.29 -3.95
C TYR A 302 6.21 4.93 -5.01
N PHE A 303 5.80 6.02 -5.62
CA PHE A 303 6.41 6.57 -6.83
C PHE A 303 7.08 7.93 -6.66
N ASN A 304 7.02 8.53 -5.48
CA ASN A 304 7.84 9.67 -5.13
C ASN A 304 9.19 9.17 -4.61
N HIS A 305 10.27 9.36 -5.36
CA HIS A 305 11.55 8.72 -5.11
C HIS A 305 12.70 9.71 -4.98
N LEU A 306 13.68 9.32 -4.16
CA LEU A 306 15.06 9.71 -4.29
C LEU A 306 15.72 8.90 -5.43
N THR A 307 16.76 9.44 -6.01
CA THR A 307 17.54 8.74 -7.04
C THR A 307 18.99 8.57 -6.60
N GLY A 308 19.62 7.52 -7.10
CA GLY A 308 21.04 7.28 -6.90
C GLY A 308 21.64 6.56 -8.10
N LYS A 309 22.94 6.67 -8.27
CA LYS A 309 23.68 6.06 -9.37
C LYS A 309 24.44 4.84 -8.91
N VAL A 310 24.29 3.72 -9.58
CA VAL A 310 25.05 2.50 -9.28
C VAL A 310 26.52 2.72 -9.62
N ILE A 311 27.40 2.58 -8.64
CA ILE A 311 28.86 2.70 -8.82
C ILE A 311 29.57 1.34 -8.82
N SER A 312 28.98 0.30 -8.21
CA SER A 312 29.47 -1.06 -8.33
C SER A 312 28.36 -2.08 -8.06
N ASN A 313 28.45 -3.25 -8.71
CA ASN A 313 27.56 -4.39 -8.50
C ASN A 313 28.40 -5.67 -8.57
N LYS A 314 28.85 -6.20 -7.42
CA LYS A 314 29.84 -7.28 -7.33
C LYS A 314 29.26 -8.50 -6.63
N ASN A 315 29.45 -9.69 -7.21
CA ASN A 315 29.11 -10.95 -6.56
C ASN A 315 30.07 -11.23 -5.38
N LEU A 316 29.50 -11.53 -4.22
CA LEU A 316 30.22 -11.86 -2.99
C LEU A 316 30.50 -13.37 -2.83
N LEU A 317 29.83 -14.24 -3.62
CA LEU A 317 30.05 -15.68 -3.54
C LEU A 317 31.39 -16.04 -4.13
N LYS A 318 32.08 -16.99 -3.46
CA LYS A 318 33.37 -17.54 -3.89
C LYS A 318 33.10 -18.87 -4.57
N ASN A 319 34.02 -19.30 -5.49
CA ASN A 319 34.05 -20.64 -6.08
C ASN A 319 32.68 -21.14 -6.56
N VAL A 320 31.87 -20.24 -7.13
CA VAL A 320 30.58 -20.62 -7.70
C VAL A 320 30.84 -21.35 -9.00
N ASP A 321 30.66 -22.65 -8.99
CA ASP A 321 30.54 -23.40 -10.24
C ASP A 321 29.24 -22.93 -10.91
N LEU A 322 29.37 -22.12 -11.95
CA LEU A 322 28.29 -21.53 -12.73
C LEU A 322 27.32 -22.58 -13.30
N SER A 323 27.76 -23.86 -13.35
CA SER A 323 26.94 -24.98 -13.77
C SER A 323 25.89 -25.42 -12.75
N ASN A 324 26.07 -25.09 -11.48
CA ASN A 324 25.17 -25.48 -10.37
C ASN A 324 24.26 -24.35 -9.90
N ASN A 325 23.22 -24.04 -10.65
CA ASN A 325 22.08 -23.19 -10.27
C ASN A 325 22.25 -21.66 -10.35
N GLY A 326 23.42 -21.11 -10.73
CA GLY A 326 23.60 -19.66 -10.89
C GLY A 326 23.23 -18.82 -9.63
N ASP A 327 23.48 -19.37 -8.42
CA ASP A 327 23.30 -18.62 -7.15
C ASP A 327 24.20 -17.37 -7.17
N LYS A 328 23.67 -16.22 -6.78
CA LYS A 328 24.42 -14.97 -6.62
C LYS A 328 24.01 -14.25 -5.34
N VAL A 329 24.98 -13.61 -4.73
CA VAL A 329 24.75 -12.60 -3.68
C VAL A 329 25.59 -11.38 -4.02
N ASN A 330 24.96 -10.30 -4.41
CA ASN A 330 25.66 -9.11 -4.85
C ASN A 330 25.75 -8.07 -3.74
N HIS A 331 26.91 -7.43 -3.67
CA HIS A 331 27.12 -6.17 -2.98
C HIS A 331 27.00 -5.04 -4.00
N ILE A 332 26.01 -4.16 -3.78
CA ILE A 332 25.65 -3.08 -4.69
C ILE A 332 25.93 -1.75 -4.01
N ASN A 333 26.81 -0.93 -4.58
CA ASN A 333 27.07 0.42 -4.10
C ASN A 333 26.36 1.43 -5.00
N ILE A 334 25.67 2.35 -4.35
CA ILE A 334 24.86 3.39 -4.98
C ILE A 334 25.40 4.73 -4.48
N SER A 335 25.85 5.59 -5.40
CA SER A 335 26.15 6.98 -5.08
C SER A 335 24.85 7.75 -4.89
N ILE A 336 24.77 8.48 -3.80
CA ILE A 336 23.62 9.31 -3.41
C ILE A 336 24.08 10.76 -3.17
N GLU A 337 23.14 11.70 -3.16
CA GLU A 337 23.43 13.09 -2.80
C GLU A 337 23.75 13.23 -1.31
N GLU A 338 24.69 14.11 -0.95
CA GLU A 338 25.16 14.30 0.43
C GLU A 338 24.06 14.78 1.40
N ASN A 339 23.01 15.39 0.89
CA ASN A 339 21.84 15.84 1.68
C ASN A 339 20.91 14.69 2.08
N ILE A 340 21.09 13.49 1.52
CA ILE A 340 20.31 12.31 1.86
C ILE A 340 20.80 11.71 3.17
N ILE A 341 19.95 11.77 4.19
CA ILE A 341 20.28 11.31 5.54
C ILE A 341 19.75 9.89 5.76
N TYR A 342 20.63 8.99 6.21
CA TYR A 342 20.25 7.64 6.63
C TYR A 342 21.05 7.20 7.86
N LYS A 343 20.66 6.10 8.49
CA LYS A 343 21.37 5.45 9.58
C LYS A 343 21.80 4.03 9.18
N ALA A 344 22.86 3.55 9.80
CA ALA A 344 23.28 2.16 9.64
C ALA A 344 22.11 1.20 9.89
N ALA A 345 21.91 0.23 9.00
CA ALA A 345 20.81 -0.74 9.03
C ALA A 345 19.40 -0.16 8.85
N ASP A 346 19.24 1.07 8.37
CA ASP A 346 17.96 1.51 7.81
C ASP A 346 17.56 0.68 6.60
N ASN A 347 16.31 0.78 6.18
CA ASN A 347 15.78 0.03 5.05
C ASN A 347 15.69 0.91 3.79
N LEU A 348 16.29 0.43 2.69
CA LEU A 348 16.11 1.00 1.37
C LEU A 348 14.90 0.38 0.71
N SER A 349 13.86 1.15 0.47
CA SER A 349 12.68 0.76 -0.32
C SER A 349 12.94 1.11 -1.78
N ILE A 350 13.40 0.13 -2.57
CA ILE A 350 13.83 0.32 -3.96
C ILE A 350 12.72 -0.06 -4.94
N LEU A 351 12.42 0.83 -5.89
CA LEU A 351 11.52 0.56 -7.01
C LEU A 351 12.34 -0.06 -8.15
N THR A 352 12.23 -1.38 -8.29
CA THR A 352 12.95 -2.14 -9.32
C THR A 352 12.13 -2.21 -10.60
N LYS A 353 12.83 -2.29 -11.73
CA LYS A 353 12.19 -2.56 -13.02
C LYS A 353 11.68 -4.01 -13.08
N ASN A 354 10.64 -4.22 -13.86
CA ASN A 354 10.35 -5.54 -14.41
C ASN A 354 11.51 -5.97 -15.33
N THR A 355 11.73 -7.26 -15.47
CA THR A 355 12.80 -7.76 -16.36
C THR A 355 12.46 -7.50 -17.82
N ASN A 356 13.49 -7.32 -18.66
CA ASN A 356 13.30 -7.09 -20.09
C ASN A 356 12.46 -8.17 -20.78
N GLU A 357 12.62 -9.44 -20.34
CA GLU A 357 11.83 -10.57 -20.81
C GLU A 357 10.31 -10.34 -20.57
N VAL A 358 9.95 -9.91 -19.37
CA VAL A 358 8.57 -9.63 -18.97
C VAL A 358 8.00 -8.42 -19.73
N ILE A 359 8.78 -7.33 -19.83
CA ILE A 359 8.36 -6.12 -20.55
C ILE A 359 8.08 -6.42 -22.01
N ASN A 360 9.02 -7.11 -22.69
CA ASN A 360 8.89 -7.45 -24.12
C ASN A 360 7.70 -8.38 -24.38
N TRP A 361 7.43 -9.33 -23.47
CA TRP A 361 6.25 -10.20 -23.57
C TRP A 361 4.95 -9.37 -23.53
N TRP A 362 4.85 -8.43 -22.58
CA TRP A 362 3.65 -7.59 -22.44
C TRP A 362 3.51 -6.57 -23.57
N LEU A 363 4.60 -5.94 -24.04
CA LEU A 363 4.55 -5.05 -25.20
C LEU A 363 3.99 -5.79 -26.42
N LYS A 364 4.47 -7.02 -26.67
CA LYS A 364 3.93 -7.86 -27.75
C LYS A 364 2.44 -8.21 -27.52
N ARG A 365 2.07 -8.53 -26.29
CA ARG A 365 0.69 -8.93 -25.94
C ARG A 365 -0.30 -7.76 -26.00
N LEU A 366 0.16 -6.54 -25.75
CA LEU A 366 -0.58 -5.28 -25.89
C LEU A 366 -0.56 -4.74 -27.33
N ASN A 367 0.16 -5.39 -28.26
CA ASN A 367 0.36 -4.97 -29.63
C ASN A 367 0.99 -3.57 -29.75
N ILE A 368 1.95 -3.24 -28.89
CA ILE A 368 2.69 -1.98 -28.85
C ILE A 368 4.00 -2.14 -29.64
N ASP A 369 4.22 -1.29 -30.62
CA ASP A 369 5.44 -1.29 -31.43
C ASP A 369 6.59 -0.48 -30.80
N ASP A 370 7.77 -0.54 -31.41
CA ASP A 370 8.97 0.16 -30.91
C ASP A 370 8.84 1.70 -30.95
N LYS A 371 8.01 2.25 -31.79
CA LYS A 371 7.76 3.70 -31.83
C LYS A 371 6.76 4.12 -30.76
N GLU A 372 5.74 3.33 -30.57
CA GLU A 372 4.69 3.61 -29.61
C GLU A 372 5.18 3.44 -28.15
N LYS A 373 6.01 2.43 -27.86
CA LYS A 373 6.53 2.19 -26.50
C LYS A 373 7.26 3.38 -25.90
N THR A 374 7.90 4.22 -26.73
CA THR A 374 8.66 5.40 -26.30
C THR A 374 7.83 6.67 -26.20
N LYS A 375 6.61 6.69 -26.75
CA LYS A 375 5.73 7.85 -26.66
C LYS A 375 5.26 8.09 -25.23
N LYS A 376 5.37 9.35 -24.80
CA LYS A 376 4.84 9.78 -23.50
C LYS A 376 3.34 10.00 -23.59
N PHE A 377 2.63 9.64 -22.52
CA PHE A 377 1.18 9.84 -22.40
C PHE A 377 0.80 10.40 -21.02
N ILE A 378 -0.42 10.94 -20.94
CA ILE A 378 -1.09 11.33 -19.71
C ILE A 378 -2.43 10.60 -19.60
N PHE A 379 -2.94 10.47 -18.39
CA PHE A 379 -4.31 10.04 -18.16
C PHE A 379 -5.28 11.23 -18.22
N ILE A 380 -6.39 11.05 -18.90
CA ILE A 380 -7.48 12.03 -19.02
C ILE A 380 -8.80 11.41 -18.55
N ASN A 381 -9.72 12.25 -18.06
CA ASN A 381 -11.05 11.78 -17.66
C ASN A 381 -11.91 11.49 -18.90
N ARG A 382 -12.37 10.25 -19.04
CA ARG A 382 -13.17 9.78 -20.18
C ARG A 382 -14.49 10.53 -20.36
N ASN A 383 -15.11 11.01 -19.29
CA ASN A 383 -16.36 11.76 -19.34
C ASN A 383 -16.19 13.13 -20.00
N LYS A 384 -15.04 13.80 -19.81
CA LYS A 384 -14.75 15.10 -20.43
C LYS A 384 -14.58 15.04 -21.95
N LEU A 385 -14.21 13.89 -22.50
CA LEU A 385 -14.13 13.68 -23.96
C LEU A 385 -15.51 13.59 -24.60
N ARG A 386 -16.49 13.02 -23.91
CA ARG A 386 -17.86 12.91 -24.42
C ARG A 386 -18.57 14.26 -24.47
N ASP A 387 -18.36 15.10 -23.46
CA ASP A 387 -18.95 16.43 -23.41
C ASP A 387 -18.41 17.34 -24.52
N ASN A 388 -17.10 17.28 -24.82
CA ASN A 388 -16.51 18.05 -25.93
C ASN A 388 -16.95 17.55 -27.32
N SER A 389 -17.25 16.26 -27.46
CA SER A 389 -17.73 15.71 -28.74
C SER A 389 -19.21 16.03 -29.01
N SER A 390 -20.03 16.18 -27.96
CA SER A 390 -21.41 16.63 -28.08
C SER A 390 -21.50 18.10 -28.47
N VAL A 391 -20.66 18.96 -27.87
CA VAL A 391 -20.59 20.41 -28.21
C VAL A 391 -20.10 20.63 -29.63
N MET A 392 -19.20 19.80 -30.18
CA MET A 392 -18.77 19.91 -31.60
C MET A 392 -19.84 19.41 -32.56
N ASN A 393 -20.70 18.48 -32.18
CA ASN A 393 -21.81 18.03 -33.00
C ASN A 393 -22.96 19.07 -33.05
N ASP A 394 -23.27 19.69 -31.90
CA ASP A 394 -24.27 20.76 -31.85
C ASP A 394 -23.85 22.00 -32.67
N GLN A 395 -22.54 22.32 -32.70
CA GLN A 395 -22.04 23.40 -33.57
C GLN A 395 -22.06 23.05 -35.07
N LYS A 396 -21.94 21.78 -35.47
CA LYS A 396 -22.09 21.34 -36.86
C LYS A 396 -23.56 21.36 -37.33
N ASP A 397 -24.49 21.11 -36.45
CA ASP A 397 -25.91 21.17 -36.75
C ASP A 397 -26.45 22.62 -36.75
N GLU A 398 -25.90 23.52 -35.92
CA GLU A 398 -26.21 24.96 -36.00
C GLU A 398 -25.66 25.61 -37.27
N VAL A 399 -24.51 25.17 -37.80
CA VAL A 399 -23.96 25.68 -39.10
C VAL A 399 -24.78 25.19 -40.26
N LYS A 400 -25.39 23.99 -40.23
CA LYS A 400 -26.29 23.49 -41.27
C LYS A 400 -27.68 24.18 -41.30
N ASN A 401 -28.17 24.64 -40.12
CA ASN A 401 -29.45 25.35 -40.02
C ASN A 401 -29.36 26.85 -40.34
N LYS A 402 -28.16 27.45 -40.39
CA LYS A 402 -27.99 28.85 -40.78
C LYS A 402 -27.92 29.11 -42.29
N THR A 403 -27.93 28.07 -43.12
CA THR A 403 -27.83 28.19 -44.58
C THR A 403 -29.21 28.17 -45.31
N TYR A 404 -30.33 28.02 -44.59
CA TYR A 404 -31.65 27.90 -45.20
C TYR A 404 -32.69 28.97 -44.87
N ASN A 405 -32.36 30.04 -44.11
CA ASN A 405 -33.32 31.10 -43.83
C ASN A 405 -32.73 32.50 -44.01
N ASN A 406 -32.40 32.85 -45.25
CA ASN A 406 -32.25 34.24 -45.66
C ASN A 406 -33.23 34.50 -46.81
N ASN A 407 -34.45 34.77 -46.44
CA ASN A 407 -35.30 35.71 -47.21
C ASN A 407 -36.60 35.94 -46.42
N VAL A 408 -36.90 37.22 -46.32
CA VAL A 408 -38.22 37.85 -46.03
C VAL A 408 -38.31 38.57 -44.70
N ASN A 409 -38.31 39.86 -44.92
CA ASN A 409 -39.02 40.98 -44.27
C ASN A 409 -38.33 41.91 -43.27
N LYS A 410 -38.14 43.09 -43.87
CA LYS A 410 -37.95 44.40 -43.22
C LYS A 410 -39.13 44.81 -42.34
N GLY A 411 -38.85 45.47 -41.25
CA GLY A 411 -39.86 46.22 -40.49
C GLY A 411 -39.31 46.90 -39.22
N ASN A 412 -38.90 48.12 -39.33
CA ASN A 412 -38.83 49.27 -38.40
C ASN A 412 -39.27 49.09 -36.94
N ASN A 413 -38.46 49.49 -35.98
CA ASN A 413 -38.52 50.79 -35.26
C ASN A 413 -37.66 50.73 -33.98
N LYS A 414 -36.72 51.59 -33.94
CA LYS A 414 -36.43 52.82 -33.13
C LYS A 414 -36.64 52.78 -31.58
N LYS A 415 -35.54 53.16 -30.96
CA LYS A 415 -35.39 54.11 -29.81
C LYS A 415 -35.46 53.51 -28.38
N ASN A 416 -34.56 53.79 -27.64
CA ASN A 416 -33.85 54.77 -26.87
C ASN A 416 -33.29 54.13 -25.58
N ASN A 417 -32.03 54.37 -25.35
CA ASN A 417 -31.39 55.17 -24.28
C ASN A 417 -31.70 54.78 -22.81
N ASP A 418 -30.64 54.58 -22.24
CA ASP A 418 -29.98 55.25 -21.10
C ASP A 418 -29.95 54.51 -19.76
N ASP A 419 -28.71 54.54 -19.33
CA ASP A 419 -28.23 54.78 -17.97
C ASP A 419 -28.14 53.65 -16.93
N ASN A 420 -26.83 53.41 -16.69
CA ASN A 420 -26.16 53.37 -15.37
C ASN A 420 -26.82 52.57 -14.20
N SER A 421 -26.13 51.61 -13.77
CA SER A 421 -25.35 51.70 -12.53
C SER A 421 -25.17 50.33 -11.87
N ASP A 422 -23.95 50.11 -11.55
CA ASP A 422 -23.42 49.47 -10.35
C ASP A 422 -23.86 48.10 -9.87
N ASN A 423 -22.84 47.20 -9.98
CA ASN A 423 -22.38 46.38 -8.88
C ASN A 423 -23.35 45.42 -8.20
N ASN A 424 -23.22 44.16 -8.51
CA ASN A 424 -22.75 43.22 -7.49
C ASN A 424 -22.58 41.84 -8.11
N ILE A 425 -21.30 41.52 -8.34
CA ILE A 425 -20.88 40.16 -8.62
C ILE A 425 -20.98 39.38 -7.33
N ASN A 426 -22.12 38.78 -7.07
CA ASN A 426 -22.22 37.65 -6.14
C ASN A 426 -21.80 36.41 -6.90
N SER A 427 -20.51 36.09 -6.81
CA SER A 427 -19.99 34.79 -7.15
C SER A 427 -20.55 33.74 -6.19
N ASN A 428 -21.71 33.23 -6.50
CA ASN A 428 -22.16 31.95 -5.97
C ASN A 428 -21.28 30.86 -6.58
N ASN A 429 -20.15 30.58 -5.95
CA ASN A 429 -19.42 29.34 -6.16
C ASN A 429 -20.31 28.20 -5.63
N ASN A 430 -21.23 27.74 -6.45
CA ASN A 430 -21.78 26.39 -6.33
C ASN A 430 -20.62 25.42 -6.63
N TYR A 431 -19.89 25.03 -5.60
CA TYR A 431 -19.11 23.80 -5.64
C TYR A 431 -20.12 22.67 -5.83
N ASN A 432 -20.24 22.20 -7.06
CA ASN A 432 -20.83 20.89 -7.33
C ASN A 432 -19.91 19.84 -6.73
N ASP A 433 -20.22 19.37 -5.52
CA ASP A 433 -19.55 18.28 -4.77
C ASP A 433 -19.70 16.89 -5.43
N ASN A 434 -19.94 16.82 -6.74
CA ASN A 434 -20.16 15.57 -7.48
C ASN A 434 -18.99 15.14 -8.37
N ASP A 435 -17.85 15.82 -8.34
CA ASP A 435 -16.63 15.26 -8.90
C ASP A 435 -16.08 14.21 -7.91
N ASP A 436 -16.47 12.93 -8.07
CA ASP A 436 -15.75 11.80 -7.48
C ASP A 436 -14.26 12.00 -7.75
N ASP A 437 -13.42 12.09 -6.72
CA ASP A 437 -11.98 12.27 -6.86
C ASP A 437 -11.40 11.15 -7.74
N ILE A 438 -11.11 11.45 -9.01
CA ILE A 438 -10.51 10.52 -9.93
C ILE A 438 -9.00 10.63 -9.78
N TYR A 439 -8.36 9.52 -9.44
CA TYR A 439 -6.92 9.44 -9.27
C TYR A 439 -6.29 8.60 -10.37
N VAL A 440 -5.12 9.02 -10.84
CA VAL A 440 -4.32 8.20 -11.77
C VAL A 440 -3.55 7.10 -11.02
N PRO A 441 -3.35 5.93 -11.64
CA PRO A 441 -2.70 4.80 -10.97
C PRO A 441 -1.21 5.05 -10.67
N PHE A 442 -0.52 5.87 -11.47
CA PHE A 442 0.90 6.20 -11.32
C PHE A 442 1.21 7.57 -11.96
N PRO A 443 2.38 8.17 -11.69
CA PRO A 443 2.75 9.49 -12.22
C PRO A 443 2.83 9.52 -13.74
N THR A 444 2.26 10.57 -14.35
CA THR A 444 2.37 10.90 -15.76
C THR A 444 2.72 12.38 -15.92
N PRO A 445 3.37 12.81 -17.03
CA PRO A 445 3.64 12.06 -18.26
C PRO A 445 4.75 11.02 -18.13
N CYS A 446 4.54 9.82 -18.68
CA CYS A 446 5.57 8.78 -18.79
C CYS A 446 5.41 8.01 -20.11
N SER A 447 6.46 7.32 -20.57
CA SER A 447 6.35 6.44 -21.73
C SER A 447 5.61 5.14 -21.38
N VAL A 448 5.08 4.44 -22.37
CA VAL A 448 4.48 3.11 -22.19
C VAL A 448 5.53 2.13 -21.62
N GLU A 449 6.77 2.20 -22.12
CA GLU A 449 7.88 1.38 -21.64
C GLU A 449 8.20 1.68 -20.17
N ASP A 450 8.21 2.95 -19.74
CA ASP A 450 8.42 3.31 -18.33
C ASP A 450 7.28 2.83 -17.44
N ALA A 451 6.03 2.96 -17.91
CA ALA A 451 4.85 2.49 -17.19
C ALA A 451 4.94 0.97 -16.92
N LEU A 452 5.25 0.18 -17.95
CA LEU A 452 5.42 -1.26 -17.83
C LEU A 452 6.67 -1.63 -17.03
N SER A 453 7.76 -0.85 -17.15
CA SER A 453 9.01 -1.13 -16.45
C SER A 453 8.89 -0.90 -14.94
N TYR A 454 8.34 0.23 -14.52
CA TYR A 454 8.44 0.67 -13.13
C TYR A 454 7.11 0.59 -12.36
N TYR A 455 5.97 0.83 -13.01
CA TYR A 455 4.75 1.12 -12.28
C TYR A 455 3.76 -0.04 -12.23
N CYS A 456 3.85 -1.01 -13.14
CA CYS A 456 2.95 -2.14 -13.23
C CYS A 456 3.57 -3.41 -12.64
N ASP A 457 2.84 -4.17 -11.80
CA ASP A 457 3.22 -5.52 -11.40
C ASP A 457 2.77 -6.50 -12.50
N LEU A 458 3.71 -6.84 -13.37
CA LEU A 458 3.47 -7.68 -14.55
C LEU A 458 3.70 -9.17 -14.30
N THR A 459 4.15 -9.54 -13.11
CA THR A 459 4.58 -10.90 -12.78
C THR A 459 3.68 -11.62 -11.80
N THR A 460 3.09 -10.89 -10.85
CA THR A 460 2.22 -11.47 -9.84
C THR A 460 0.80 -11.62 -10.38
N ILE A 461 0.17 -12.77 -10.17
CA ILE A 461 -1.25 -12.95 -10.53
C ILE A 461 -2.07 -11.93 -9.74
N PRO A 462 -2.86 -11.08 -10.43
CA PRO A 462 -3.72 -10.10 -9.77
C PRO A 462 -4.69 -10.75 -8.78
N ARG A 463 -5.09 -10.01 -7.78
CA ARG A 463 -6.08 -10.46 -6.80
C ARG A 463 -7.44 -10.72 -7.46
N LEU A 464 -8.27 -11.52 -6.80
CA LEU A 464 -9.54 -12.02 -7.35
C LEU A 464 -10.46 -10.92 -7.91
N ASN A 465 -10.61 -9.81 -7.19
CA ASN A 465 -11.45 -8.68 -7.63
C ASN A 465 -10.94 -8.05 -8.94
N ILE A 466 -9.62 -7.90 -9.07
CA ILE A 466 -8.98 -7.39 -10.30
C ILE A 466 -9.11 -8.42 -11.41
N LEU A 467 -8.83 -9.71 -11.13
CA LEU A 467 -9.01 -10.77 -12.13
C LEU A 467 -10.45 -10.83 -12.64
N LYS A 468 -11.45 -10.66 -11.78
CA LYS A 468 -12.84 -10.58 -12.21
C LYS A 468 -13.10 -9.45 -13.21
N LYS A 469 -12.37 -8.34 -13.14
CA LYS A 469 -12.44 -7.23 -14.10
C LYS A 469 -11.72 -7.56 -15.41
N PHE A 470 -10.66 -8.35 -15.36
CA PHE A 470 -9.91 -8.79 -16.54
C PHE A 470 -10.73 -9.65 -17.52
N LYS A 471 -11.88 -10.20 -17.10
CA LYS A 471 -12.80 -10.91 -17.99
C LYS A 471 -13.24 -10.08 -19.22
N CYS A 472 -13.24 -8.74 -19.11
CA CYS A 472 -13.60 -7.84 -20.22
C CYS A 472 -12.66 -7.98 -21.44
N PHE A 473 -11.45 -8.45 -21.24
CA PHE A 473 -10.48 -8.66 -22.31
C PHE A 473 -10.68 -9.99 -23.07
N ILE A 474 -11.33 -11.00 -22.45
CA ILE A 474 -11.51 -12.35 -23.03
C ILE A 474 -12.56 -12.27 -24.13
N LYS A 475 -12.23 -12.76 -25.34
CA LYS A 475 -13.10 -12.73 -26.51
C LYS A 475 -13.82 -14.05 -26.80
N ASP A 476 -13.24 -15.18 -26.40
CA ASP A 476 -13.84 -16.50 -26.59
C ASP A 476 -14.81 -16.84 -25.44
N ILE A 477 -16.03 -17.29 -25.80
CA ILE A 477 -17.12 -17.56 -24.84
C ILE A 477 -16.80 -18.77 -23.96
N GLU A 478 -16.19 -19.81 -24.52
CA GLU A 478 -15.86 -21.02 -23.74
C GLU A 478 -14.71 -20.72 -22.75
N GLU A 479 -13.74 -19.92 -23.19
CA GLU A 479 -12.68 -19.44 -22.30
C GLU A 479 -13.26 -18.56 -21.18
N LEU A 480 -14.21 -17.68 -21.47
CA LEU A 480 -14.89 -16.84 -20.48
C LEU A 480 -15.69 -17.68 -19.46
N LYS A 481 -16.41 -18.70 -19.92
CA LYS A 481 -17.13 -19.65 -19.03
C LYS A 481 -16.16 -20.33 -18.07
N MET A 482 -15.03 -20.83 -18.61
CA MET A 482 -14.00 -21.44 -17.80
C MET A 482 -13.39 -20.47 -16.82
N PHE A 483 -13.05 -19.26 -17.27
CA PHE A 483 -12.48 -18.22 -16.43
C PHE A 483 -13.41 -17.88 -15.24
N ASN A 484 -14.70 -17.73 -15.50
CA ASN A 484 -15.70 -17.54 -14.45
C ASN A 484 -15.78 -18.77 -13.51
N PHE A 485 -15.69 -19.98 -14.03
CA PHE A 485 -15.72 -21.20 -13.24
C PHE A 485 -14.53 -21.28 -12.28
N ILE A 486 -13.29 -21.04 -12.72
CA ILE A 486 -12.11 -21.10 -11.85
C ILE A 486 -12.11 -19.99 -10.79
N LEU A 487 -12.76 -18.87 -11.05
CA LEU A 487 -12.89 -17.76 -10.10
C LEU A 487 -14.17 -17.84 -9.25
N SER A 488 -15.00 -18.87 -9.41
CA SER A 488 -16.21 -19.06 -8.63
C SER A 488 -15.91 -19.36 -7.16
N ASN A 489 -16.87 -19.12 -6.27
CA ASN A 489 -16.70 -19.32 -4.82
C ASN A 489 -16.26 -20.73 -4.44
N ASN A 490 -16.70 -21.73 -5.19
CA ASN A 490 -16.39 -23.13 -4.91
C ASN A 490 -14.99 -23.57 -5.38
N GLN A 491 -14.43 -22.93 -6.40
CA GLN A 491 -13.19 -23.36 -7.05
C GLN A 491 -11.99 -22.46 -6.76
N ARG A 492 -12.22 -21.17 -6.51
CA ARG A 492 -11.17 -20.18 -6.41
C ARG A 492 -10.08 -20.52 -5.37
N ASN A 493 -10.43 -21.02 -4.20
CA ASN A 493 -9.45 -21.35 -3.16
C ASN A 493 -8.54 -22.48 -3.63
N THR A 494 -9.10 -23.53 -4.22
CA THR A 494 -8.33 -24.63 -4.83
C THR A 494 -7.43 -24.11 -5.94
N PHE A 495 -7.95 -23.23 -6.79
CA PHE A 495 -7.23 -22.65 -7.89
C PHE A 495 -6.04 -21.79 -7.42
N PHE A 496 -6.27 -20.81 -6.52
CA PHE A 496 -5.20 -19.96 -6.01
C PHE A 496 -4.15 -20.73 -5.19
N ASN A 497 -4.54 -21.76 -4.44
CA ASN A 497 -3.58 -22.63 -3.77
C ASN A 497 -2.69 -23.36 -4.77
N ILE A 498 -3.23 -23.84 -5.87
CA ILE A 498 -2.43 -24.47 -6.93
C ILE A 498 -1.49 -23.45 -7.58
N CYS A 499 -1.97 -22.25 -7.90
CA CYS A 499 -1.11 -21.17 -8.45
C CYS A 499 0.04 -20.84 -7.50
N LYS A 500 -0.21 -20.78 -6.20
CA LYS A 500 0.78 -20.54 -5.15
C LYS A 500 1.78 -21.71 -5.02
N GLU A 501 1.31 -22.94 -5.01
CA GLU A 501 2.16 -24.13 -4.92
C GLU A 501 3.12 -24.28 -6.12
N CYS A 502 2.74 -23.77 -7.29
CA CYS A 502 3.57 -23.79 -8.48
C CYS A 502 4.29 -22.45 -8.75
N ASP A 503 4.18 -21.47 -7.89
CA ASP A 503 4.72 -20.12 -8.14
C ASP A 503 4.36 -19.61 -9.54
N MET A 504 3.11 -19.79 -9.96
CA MET A 504 2.63 -19.41 -11.30
C MET A 504 2.73 -17.90 -11.48
N THR A 505 3.33 -17.47 -12.57
CA THR A 505 3.39 -16.05 -12.93
C THR A 505 2.12 -15.58 -13.64
N PHE A 506 1.88 -14.28 -13.66
CA PHE A 506 0.73 -13.71 -14.37
C PHE A 506 0.81 -13.95 -15.89
N ILE A 507 2.01 -13.91 -16.47
CA ILE A 507 2.23 -14.27 -17.88
C ILE A 507 1.73 -15.70 -18.16
N GLU A 508 2.12 -16.65 -17.33
CA GLU A 508 1.70 -18.04 -17.50
C GLU A 508 0.20 -18.22 -17.26
N PHE A 509 -0.36 -17.46 -16.33
CA PHE A 509 -1.80 -17.42 -16.13
C PHE A 509 -2.54 -16.93 -17.39
N VAL A 510 -2.08 -15.85 -18.00
CA VAL A 510 -2.67 -15.31 -19.25
C VAL A 510 -2.53 -16.33 -20.39
N ASP A 511 -1.35 -16.95 -20.54
CA ASP A 511 -1.13 -17.98 -21.57
C ASP A 511 -2.00 -19.21 -21.38
N MET A 512 -2.38 -19.54 -20.16
CA MET A 512 -3.22 -20.70 -19.86
C MET A 512 -4.71 -20.41 -19.94
N PHE A 513 -5.15 -19.29 -19.41
CA PHE A 513 -6.57 -19.02 -19.12
C PHE A 513 -7.15 -17.81 -19.84
N MET A 514 -6.33 -17.06 -20.58
CA MET A 514 -6.74 -15.83 -21.26
C MET A 514 -6.12 -15.73 -22.66
N GLN A 515 -6.15 -16.82 -23.43
CA GLN A 515 -5.49 -16.87 -24.75
C GLN A 515 -6.18 -15.95 -25.76
N SER A 516 -7.52 -15.91 -25.76
CA SER A 516 -8.33 -15.05 -26.62
C SER A 516 -8.38 -13.60 -26.16
N ALA A 517 -7.81 -13.28 -25.00
CA ALA A 517 -7.88 -11.92 -24.47
C ALA A 517 -7.19 -10.91 -25.39
N VAL A 518 -7.86 -9.81 -25.68
CA VAL A 518 -7.32 -8.64 -26.37
C VAL A 518 -7.21 -7.51 -25.35
N PHE A 519 -5.98 -7.18 -24.98
CA PHE A 519 -5.71 -6.15 -23.98
C PHE A 519 -5.63 -4.78 -24.65
N GLU A 520 -6.53 -3.88 -24.27
CA GLU A 520 -6.45 -2.47 -24.63
C GLU A 520 -5.57 -1.75 -23.59
N LEU A 521 -4.64 -0.89 -24.06
CA LEU A 521 -3.61 -0.29 -23.21
C LEU A 521 -4.19 0.52 -22.04
N SER A 522 -5.14 1.44 -22.30
CA SER A 522 -5.70 2.30 -21.28
C SER A 522 -6.42 1.52 -20.16
N PRO A 523 -7.37 0.62 -20.45
CA PRO A 523 -7.98 -0.23 -19.44
C PRO A 523 -6.98 -1.14 -18.73
N PHE A 524 -6.02 -1.69 -19.46
CA PHE A 524 -4.97 -2.54 -18.88
C PHE A 524 -4.18 -1.80 -17.82
N LEU A 525 -3.67 -0.59 -18.11
CA LEU A 525 -2.88 0.23 -17.19
C LEU A 525 -3.65 0.65 -15.93
N GLN A 526 -4.98 0.77 -16.02
CA GLN A 526 -5.83 1.08 -14.87
C GLN A 526 -6.14 -0.13 -13.99
N LEU A 527 -6.23 -1.32 -14.59
CA LEU A 527 -6.59 -2.55 -13.88
C LEU A 527 -5.38 -3.30 -13.32
N ILE A 528 -4.22 -3.23 -13.99
CA ILE A 528 -3.03 -3.97 -13.55
C ILE A 528 -2.57 -3.48 -12.16
N PRO A 529 -2.22 -4.38 -11.22
CA PRO A 529 -1.69 -3.96 -9.93
C PRO A 529 -0.41 -3.13 -10.07
N ARG A 530 -0.22 -2.22 -9.12
CA ARG A 530 0.99 -1.40 -9.08
C ARG A 530 2.19 -2.20 -8.63
N ASN A 531 3.33 -1.96 -9.27
CA ASN A 531 4.62 -2.48 -8.81
C ASN A 531 4.97 -1.81 -7.47
N THR A 532 5.23 -2.61 -6.45
CA THR A 532 5.54 -2.12 -5.11
C THR A 532 7.05 -2.10 -4.85
N PRO A 533 7.61 -1.01 -4.32
CA PRO A 533 9.00 -0.97 -3.92
C PRO A 533 9.32 -2.09 -2.92
N LYS A 534 10.49 -2.73 -3.08
CA LYS A 534 10.94 -3.82 -2.20
C LYS A 534 11.99 -3.31 -1.21
N SER A 535 11.85 -3.69 0.06
CA SER A 535 12.76 -3.28 1.12
C SER A 535 13.98 -4.17 1.21
N TYR A 536 15.15 -3.53 1.29
CA TYR A 536 16.44 -4.16 1.55
C TYR A 536 17.15 -3.41 2.67
N THR A 537 17.77 -4.14 3.59
CA THR A 537 18.53 -3.52 4.67
C THR A 537 19.80 -2.88 4.12
N ILE A 538 20.06 -1.63 4.47
CA ILE A 538 21.28 -0.92 4.09
C ILE A 538 22.47 -1.54 4.81
N SER A 539 23.49 -1.95 4.05
CA SER A 539 24.70 -2.62 4.55
C SER A 539 25.91 -1.70 4.72
N SER A 540 25.74 -0.38 4.50
CA SER A 540 26.74 0.67 4.75
C SER A 540 26.37 1.54 5.94
N SER A 541 27.33 2.33 6.42
CA SER A 541 27.11 3.38 7.41
C SER A 541 27.50 4.74 6.84
N PRO A 542 26.76 5.83 7.15
CA PRO A 542 27.15 7.19 6.77
C PRO A 542 28.43 7.67 7.52
N LYS A 543 28.92 6.90 8.48
CA LYS A 543 30.21 7.12 9.14
C LYS A 543 31.40 6.64 8.30
N GLU A 544 31.14 5.68 7.39
CA GLU A 544 32.13 5.18 6.43
C GLU A 544 32.19 6.11 5.23
N SER A 545 31.06 6.39 4.60
CA SER A 545 30.89 7.35 3.50
C SER A 545 29.48 7.96 3.56
N LYS A 546 29.36 9.26 3.38
CA LYS A 546 28.07 9.96 3.41
C LYS A 546 27.33 9.90 2.07
N ASP A 547 28.07 9.71 0.99
CA ASP A 547 27.60 9.73 -0.39
C ASP A 547 27.46 8.35 -1.04
N ILE A 548 27.71 7.27 -0.26
CA ILE A 548 27.61 5.89 -0.73
C ILE A 548 26.68 5.10 0.16
N LEU A 549 25.66 4.50 -0.45
CA LEU A 549 24.75 3.58 0.16
C LEU A 549 24.94 2.19 -0.43
N SER A 550 25.03 1.15 0.43
CA SER A 550 25.28 -0.22 -0.01
C SER A 550 24.16 -1.17 0.33
N LEU A 551 23.95 -2.17 -0.54
CA LEU A 551 22.99 -3.25 -0.34
C LEU A 551 23.66 -4.60 -0.48
N THR A 552 23.12 -5.62 0.22
CA THR A 552 23.47 -7.02 0.07
C THR A 552 22.27 -7.80 -0.42
N VAL A 553 22.27 -8.18 -1.70
CA VAL A 553 21.11 -8.77 -2.38
C VAL A 553 21.39 -10.19 -2.82
N LYS A 554 20.58 -11.15 -2.32
CA LYS A 554 20.62 -12.53 -2.78
C LYS A 554 19.64 -12.72 -3.93
N LYS A 555 20.11 -13.26 -5.06
CA LYS A 555 19.25 -13.67 -6.16
C LYS A 555 18.26 -14.75 -5.72
N LYS A 556 16.98 -14.51 -5.90
CA LYS A 556 15.95 -15.52 -5.73
C LYS A 556 15.66 -16.18 -7.08
N GLN A 557 16.23 -17.36 -7.26
CA GLN A 557 16.01 -18.19 -8.46
C GLN A 557 16.00 -19.65 -8.04
N TYR A 558 15.04 -20.43 -8.53
CA TYR A 558 14.98 -21.88 -8.30
C TYR A 558 14.15 -22.59 -9.36
N CYS A 559 14.46 -23.86 -9.57
CA CYS A 559 13.70 -24.69 -10.49
C CYS A 559 12.38 -25.15 -9.85
N ILE A 560 11.28 -24.97 -10.56
CA ILE A 560 9.96 -25.36 -10.09
C ILE A 560 9.68 -26.80 -10.54
N HIS A 561 9.66 -27.72 -9.59
CA HIS A 561 9.34 -29.13 -9.84
C HIS A 561 7.87 -29.47 -9.60
N SER A 562 7.11 -28.57 -8.96
CA SER A 562 5.75 -28.81 -8.48
C SER A 562 4.66 -28.71 -9.54
N LEU A 563 4.92 -28.07 -10.69
CA LEU A 563 3.93 -27.84 -11.74
C LEU A 563 3.28 -29.15 -12.24
N ARG A 564 4.05 -30.23 -12.37
CA ARG A 564 3.50 -31.57 -12.71
C ARG A 564 2.47 -32.06 -11.72
N ARG A 565 2.68 -31.79 -10.42
CA ARG A 565 1.76 -32.20 -9.35
C ARG A 565 0.49 -31.36 -9.38
N ALA A 566 0.64 -30.05 -9.57
CA ALA A 566 -0.45 -29.12 -9.69
C ALA A 566 -1.32 -29.44 -10.91
N LEU A 567 -0.72 -29.68 -12.07
CA LEU A 567 -1.43 -30.04 -13.29
C LEU A 567 -2.17 -31.40 -13.17
N LYS A 568 -1.62 -32.37 -12.43
CA LYS A 568 -2.36 -33.60 -12.11
C LYS A 568 -3.60 -33.33 -11.25
N ASN A 569 -3.52 -32.39 -10.32
CA ASN A 569 -4.66 -31.99 -9.49
C ASN A 569 -5.73 -31.26 -10.31
N PHE A 570 -5.33 -30.41 -11.23
CA PHE A 570 -6.23 -29.78 -12.18
C PHE A 570 -6.95 -30.84 -13.04
N LYS A 571 -6.27 -31.81 -13.65
CA LYS A 571 -6.87 -32.89 -14.44
C LYS A 571 -7.89 -33.73 -13.67
N LYS A 572 -7.69 -33.97 -12.37
CA LYS A 572 -8.60 -34.74 -11.53
C LYS A 572 -9.94 -34.05 -11.27
N ASN A 573 -9.98 -32.73 -11.40
CA ASN A 573 -11.16 -31.94 -11.01
C ASN A 573 -11.92 -31.36 -12.21
N ASP A 574 -11.71 -31.90 -13.43
CA ASP A 574 -12.30 -31.42 -14.70
C ASP A 574 -12.18 -29.89 -14.91
N MET A 575 -11.21 -29.27 -14.24
CA MET A 575 -10.99 -27.81 -14.27
C MET A 575 -10.26 -27.34 -15.54
N PHE A 576 -9.87 -28.27 -16.42
CA PHE A 576 -9.15 -27.92 -17.63
C PHE A 576 -10.03 -28.00 -18.86
N PRO A 577 -10.19 -26.90 -19.57
CA PRO A 577 -10.50 -26.99 -20.98
C PRO A 577 -9.24 -27.35 -21.74
N LYS A 578 -9.42 -27.98 -22.84
CA LYS A 578 -8.60 -28.32 -24.02
C LYS A 578 -7.23 -27.63 -24.20
N LEU A 579 -6.42 -27.47 -23.15
CA LEU A 579 -5.00 -27.21 -23.34
C LEU A 579 -4.40 -28.39 -24.09
N SER A 580 -3.77 -28.13 -25.24
CA SER A 580 -3.09 -29.19 -25.97
C SER A 580 -2.08 -29.86 -25.06
N GLU A 581 -1.94 -31.18 -25.13
CA GLU A 581 -0.94 -31.93 -24.36
C GLU A 581 0.48 -31.41 -24.54
N GLN A 582 0.75 -30.78 -25.70
CA GLN A 582 2.03 -30.14 -25.97
C GLN A 582 2.24 -28.90 -25.10
N LYS A 583 1.25 -28.02 -24.99
CA LYS A 583 1.32 -26.81 -24.14
C LYS A 583 1.44 -27.15 -22.66
N LEU A 584 0.79 -28.23 -22.22
CA LEU A 584 0.97 -28.79 -20.86
C LEU A 584 2.39 -29.36 -20.66
N ARG A 585 2.98 -30.00 -21.67
CA ARG A 585 4.35 -30.49 -21.64
C ARG A 585 5.35 -29.34 -21.56
N ASP A 586 5.15 -28.30 -22.35
CA ASP A 586 6.01 -27.11 -22.39
C ASP A 586 5.99 -26.36 -21.03
N LEU A 587 4.81 -26.20 -20.45
CA LEU A 587 4.64 -25.64 -19.11
C LEU A 587 5.21 -26.54 -17.99
N CYS A 588 5.26 -27.86 -18.20
CA CYS A 588 5.85 -28.84 -17.28
C CYS A 588 7.34 -29.05 -17.52
N SER A 589 7.93 -28.51 -18.59
CA SER A 589 9.38 -28.53 -18.79
C SER A 589 10.07 -27.74 -17.66
N ARG A 590 11.38 -27.98 -17.48
CA ARG A 590 12.12 -27.34 -16.36
C ARG A 590 11.94 -25.84 -16.38
N ARG A 591 11.17 -25.34 -15.45
CA ARG A 591 10.78 -23.96 -15.28
C ARG A 591 11.57 -23.33 -14.15
N TRP A 592 12.10 -22.17 -14.38
CA TRP A 592 12.81 -21.41 -13.36
C TRP A 592 11.94 -20.27 -12.86
N PHE A 593 11.69 -20.22 -11.55
CA PHE A 593 11.18 -19.03 -10.91
C PHE A 593 12.31 -18.01 -10.78
N LYS A 594 12.07 -16.80 -11.22
CA LYS A 594 12.96 -15.64 -11.07
C LYS A 594 12.25 -14.60 -10.22
N GLY A 595 12.81 -14.25 -9.06
CA GLY A 595 12.25 -13.18 -8.22
C GLY A 595 12.44 -11.83 -8.90
N SER A 596 11.38 -11.11 -9.25
CA SER A 596 11.43 -9.90 -10.05
C SER A 596 12.48 -8.88 -9.59
N SER A 597 12.39 -8.40 -8.36
CA SER A 597 13.32 -7.41 -7.81
C SER A 597 14.75 -7.95 -7.63
N SER A 598 14.90 -9.10 -6.98
CA SER A 598 16.25 -9.64 -6.70
C SER A 598 16.97 -10.11 -7.95
N TYR A 599 16.26 -10.60 -8.94
CA TYR A 599 16.84 -10.98 -10.24
C TYR A 599 17.30 -9.71 -10.99
N TYR A 600 16.45 -8.69 -11.08
CA TYR A 600 16.83 -7.42 -11.69
C TYR A 600 18.09 -6.83 -11.05
N LEU A 601 18.14 -6.73 -9.72
CA LEU A 601 19.27 -6.15 -8.98
C LEU A 601 20.58 -6.93 -9.14
N THR A 602 20.53 -8.25 -9.37
CA THR A 602 21.73 -9.11 -9.44
C THR A 602 22.15 -9.46 -10.85
N GLU A 603 21.26 -9.38 -11.85
CA GLU A 603 21.54 -9.80 -13.21
C GLU A 603 21.43 -8.68 -14.25
N GLU A 604 20.49 -7.76 -14.09
CA GLU A 604 20.20 -6.74 -15.10
C GLU A 604 20.70 -5.35 -14.73
N LEU A 605 20.90 -5.06 -13.44
CA LEU A 605 21.34 -3.75 -12.97
C LEU A 605 22.85 -3.56 -13.21
N ASN A 606 23.19 -2.58 -14.03
CA ASN A 606 24.56 -2.30 -14.43
C ASN A 606 25.15 -1.08 -13.67
N VAL A 607 26.47 -0.98 -13.71
CA VAL A 607 27.16 0.24 -13.28
C VAL A 607 26.73 1.41 -14.15
N ASN A 608 26.51 2.58 -13.54
CA ASN A 608 25.95 3.81 -14.09
C ASN A 608 24.42 3.84 -14.23
N ASP A 609 23.71 2.74 -14.01
CA ASP A 609 22.25 2.79 -13.97
C ASP A 609 21.73 3.66 -12.82
N ILE A 610 20.60 4.31 -13.05
CA ILE A 610 19.90 5.11 -12.03
C ILE A 610 18.87 4.22 -11.35
N VAL A 611 18.92 4.20 -10.04
CA VAL A 611 17.94 3.51 -9.19
C VAL A 611 17.03 4.50 -8.47
N LYS A 612 15.76 4.14 -8.34
CA LYS A 612 14.72 4.91 -7.64
C LYS A 612 14.44 4.26 -6.29
N PHE A 613 14.50 5.02 -5.21
CA PHE A 613 14.33 4.47 -3.87
C PHE A 613 13.79 5.48 -2.86
N ASN A 614 13.34 4.96 -1.72
CA ASN A 614 13.07 5.73 -0.50
C ASN A 614 13.78 5.08 0.69
N ILE A 615 14.14 5.88 1.68
CA ILE A 615 14.76 5.39 2.91
C ILE A 615 13.69 5.33 4.00
N LYS A 616 13.62 4.19 4.67
CA LYS A 616 12.72 3.97 5.81
C LYS A 616 13.54 3.67 7.05
N SER A 617 13.25 4.38 8.12
CA SER A 617 13.92 4.13 9.40
C SER A 617 13.62 2.71 9.91
N SER A 618 14.66 1.99 10.29
CA SER A 618 14.58 0.67 10.89
C SER A 618 14.55 0.79 12.42
N LYS A 619 13.97 -0.25 13.08
CA LYS A 619 14.14 -0.46 14.52
C LYS A 619 15.45 -1.16 14.88
N PHE A 620 16.19 -1.58 13.89
CA PHE A 620 17.47 -2.27 14.03
C PHE A 620 18.58 -1.23 14.27
N VAL A 621 18.49 -0.52 15.40
CA VAL A 621 19.34 0.62 15.75
C VAL A 621 20.28 0.23 16.88
N LEU A 622 21.55 0.61 16.80
CA LEU A 622 22.52 0.45 17.87
C LEU A 622 22.11 1.25 19.12
N PRO A 623 22.49 0.79 20.34
CA PRO A 623 22.21 1.52 21.56
C PRO A 623 22.97 2.84 21.59
N GLU A 624 22.40 3.88 22.22
CA GLU A 624 23.02 5.21 22.34
C GLU A 624 24.44 5.14 22.93
N ASN A 625 24.62 4.33 23.95
CA ASN A 625 25.92 4.14 24.59
C ASN A 625 26.66 2.92 24.01
N ILE A 626 26.98 2.98 22.72
CA ILE A 626 27.59 1.88 21.95
C ILE A 626 28.92 1.38 22.56
N GLN A 627 29.64 2.24 23.26
CA GLN A 627 30.97 1.97 23.83
C GLN A 627 30.88 1.18 25.13
N SER A 628 29.81 1.33 25.90
CA SER A 628 29.59 0.63 27.17
C SER A 628 28.63 -0.54 27.07
N SER A 629 27.84 -0.61 26.01
CA SER A 629 26.83 -1.64 25.80
C SER A 629 27.42 -2.95 25.30
N HIS A 630 27.05 -4.06 25.92
CA HIS A 630 27.33 -5.39 25.38
C HIS A 630 26.37 -5.68 24.20
N ILE A 631 26.89 -6.21 23.09
CA ILE A 631 26.15 -6.44 21.87
C ILE A 631 26.38 -7.87 21.39
N ILE A 632 25.30 -8.61 21.21
CA ILE A 632 25.29 -9.97 20.65
C ILE A 632 24.59 -9.90 19.27
N MET A 633 25.34 -10.17 18.23
CA MET A 633 24.88 -10.16 16.84
C MET A 633 24.68 -11.60 16.35
N ILE A 634 23.54 -11.92 15.76
CA ILE A 634 23.21 -13.26 15.29
C ILE A 634 22.68 -13.14 13.86
N ALA A 635 23.43 -13.70 12.91
CA ALA A 635 23.16 -13.58 11.49
C ALA A 635 23.13 -14.92 10.75
N THR A 636 22.38 -15.03 9.65
CA THR A 636 22.52 -16.12 8.69
C THR A 636 22.41 -15.60 7.26
N GLY A 637 23.33 -16.07 6.39
CA GLY A 637 23.38 -15.69 4.97
C GLY A 637 23.41 -14.17 4.79
N THR A 638 22.49 -13.61 3.98
CA THR A 638 22.40 -12.15 3.78
C THR A 638 21.94 -11.37 5.01
N GLY A 639 21.54 -12.04 6.10
CA GLY A 639 21.31 -11.41 7.40
C GLY A 639 22.54 -10.77 8.03
N ILE A 640 23.70 -10.94 7.42
CA ILE A 640 24.92 -10.21 7.77
C ILE A 640 24.88 -8.73 7.36
N ALA A 641 23.99 -8.33 6.44
CA ALA A 641 23.91 -6.96 5.89
C ALA A 641 23.85 -5.85 6.94
N PRO A 642 22.93 -5.84 7.92
CA PRO A 642 22.91 -4.81 8.96
C PRO A 642 24.16 -4.85 9.85
N PHE A 643 24.77 -6.01 10.03
CA PHE A 643 25.98 -6.13 10.84
C PHE A 643 27.22 -5.62 10.10
N LYS A 644 27.26 -5.71 8.74
CA LYS A 644 28.29 -5.00 7.96
C LYS A 644 28.22 -3.49 8.20
N ALA A 645 27.01 -2.91 8.23
CA ALA A 645 26.83 -1.50 8.59
C ALA A 645 27.27 -1.21 10.04
N PHE A 646 26.97 -2.11 10.98
CA PHE A 646 27.40 -1.97 12.37
C PHE A 646 28.93 -2.06 12.54
N LEU A 647 29.61 -2.87 11.73
CA LEU A 647 31.08 -2.91 11.73
C LEU A 647 31.67 -1.53 11.41
N SER A 648 31.16 -0.83 10.43
CA SER A 648 31.60 0.51 10.07
C SER A 648 31.34 1.51 11.21
N GLU A 649 30.19 1.40 11.91
CA GLU A 649 29.92 2.19 13.13
C GLU A 649 30.93 1.86 14.24
N PHE A 650 31.20 0.58 14.49
CA PHE A 650 32.16 0.16 15.53
C PHE A 650 33.56 0.70 15.25
N ILE A 651 34.04 0.59 14.00
CA ILE A 651 35.34 1.15 13.60
C ILE A 651 35.39 2.65 13.87
N TYR A 652 34.36 3.39 13.45
CA TYR A 652 34.30 4.83 13.65
C TYR A 652 34.34 5.20 15.14
N TYR A 653 33.48 4.59 15.97
CA TYR A 653 33.43 4.92 17.39
C TYR A 653 34.68 4.47 18.16
N ASP A 654 35.28 3.35 17.78
CA ASP A 654 36.55 2.90 18.43
C ASP A 654 37.71 3.84 18.09
N GLN A 655 37.75 4.40 16.86
CA GLN A 655 38.73 5.43 16.52
C GLN A 655 38.54 6.73 17.34
N GLN A 656 37.30 7.10 17.64
CA GLN A 656 37.01 8.26 18.49
C GLN A 656 37.44 8.01 19.95
N ILE A 657 37.27 6.78 20.46
CA ILE A 657 37.72 6.39 21.81
C ILE A 657 39.22 6.53 21.94
N VAL A 658 39.98 5.97 20.98
CA VAL A 658 41.43 6.05 20.97
C VAL A 658 41.93 7.48 20.97
N LYS A 659 41.32 8.35 20.15
CA LYS A 659 41.64 9.78 20.11
C LYS A 659 41.43 10.50 21.47
N ASN A 660 40.47 10.03 22.27
CA ASN A 660 40.09 10.63 23.55
C ASN A 660 40.66 9.88 24.74
N ASN A 661 41.57 8.93 24.58
CA ASN A 661 42.20 8.11 25.64
C ASN A 661 41.19 7.32 26.49
N PHE A 662 40.05 6.94 25.96
CA PHE A 662 39.07 6.10 26.65
C PHE A 662 39.26 4.62 26.27
N VAL A 663 38.69 3.71 27.07
CA VAL A 663 38.65 2.27 26.80
C VAL A 663 37.24 1.80 26.64
N ARG A 664 36.96 1.05 25.58
CA ARG A 664 35.67 0.41 25.37
C ARG A 664 35.36 -0.62 26.48
N LYS A 665 34.20 -0.50 27.12
CA LYS A 665 33.72 -1.40 28.18
C LYS A 665 32.77 -2.48 27.69
N GLY A 666 32.03 -2.20 26.58
CA GLY A 666 31.07 -3.10 26.02
C GLY A 666 31.71 -4.23 25.19
N LYS A 667 31.28 -5.48 25.39
CA LYS A 667 31.72 -6.64 24.61
C LYS A 667 30.81 -6.83 23.40
N ARG A 668 31.39 -7.09 22.23
CA ARG A 668 30.71 -7.28 20.95
C ARG A 668 30.98 -8.66 20.41
N ILE A 669 29.94 -9.47 20.20
CA ILE A 669 30.06 -10.87 19.79
C ILE A 669 29.22 -11.10 18.53
N LEU A 670 29.73 -11.83 17.58
CA LEU A 670 29.04 -12.23 16.35
C LEU A 670 28.89 -13.75 16.25
N PHE A 671 27.65 -14.22 16.16
CA PHE A 671 27.31 -15.57 15.69
C PHE A 671 26.85 -15.47 14.23
N TYR A 672 27.60 -16.08 13.29
CA TYR A 672 27.25 -16.02 11.86
C TYR A 672 27.18 -17.42 11.25
N GLY A 673 26.09 -17.70 10.55
CA GLY A 673 25.83 -18.98 9.88
C GLY A 673 25.70 -18.85 8.38
N CYS A 674 26.34 -19.76 7.64
CA CYS A 674 26.17 -19.94 6.22
C CYS A 674 26.19 -21.43 5.85
N ARG A 675 26.08 -21.76 4.56
CA ARG A 675 26.08 -23.16 4.13
C ARG A 675 27.50 -23.74 4.10
N LYS A 676 28.40 -23.08 3.36
CA LYS A 676 29.80 -23.53 3.17
C LYS A 676 30.73 -22.33 3.27
N ARG A 677 31.85 -22.52 3.97
CA ARG A 677 32.84 -21.45 4.13
C ARG A 677 33.43 -21.02 2.79
N GLU A 678 33.76 -21.99 1.93
CA GLU A 678 34.40 -21.77 0.63
C GLU A 678 33.47 -21.15 -0.44
N ILE A 679 32.16 -21.02 -0.14
CA ILE A 679 31.17 -20.52 -1.12
C ILE A 679 30.45 -19.26 -0.63
N ASP A 680 29.73 -19.35 0.49
CA ASP A 680 28.78 -18.34 0.91
C ASP A 680 29.08 -17.69 2.28
N PHE A 681 30.37 -17.68 2.68
CA PHE A 681 30.83 -16.87 3.81
C PHE A 681 31.03 -15.41 3.36
N LEU A 682 29.97 -14.63 3.46
CA LEU A 682 29.95 -13.23 3.02
C LEU A 682 30.77 -12.34 3.97
N TYR A 683 31.49 -11.37 3.40
CA TYR A 683 32.29 -10.38 4.15
C TYR A 683 33.34 -11.00 5.09
N GLU A 684 33.88 -12.16 4.75
CA GLU A 684 34.87 -12.86 5.59
C GLU A 684 36.06 -11.96 5.91
N MET A 685 36.60 -11.24 4.93
CA MET A 685 37.75 -10.37 5.13
C MET A 685 37.46 -9.23 6.12
N GLU A 686 36.34 -8.57 5.97
CA GLU A 686 35.91 -7.45 6.82
C GLU A 686 35.63 -7.92 8.25
N ILE A 687 35.03 -9.10 8.43
CA ILE A 687 34.76 -9.69 9.75
C ILE A 687 36.07 -10.08 10.45
N MET A 688 37.00 -10.70 9.72
CA MET A 688 38.27 -11.15 10.28
C MET A 688 39.17 -9.96 10.63
N ASP A 689 39.22 -8.91 9.80
CA ASP A 689 39.90 -7.64 10.09
C ASP A 689 39.32 -6.97 11.35
N ALA A 690 38.01 -6.93 11.46
CA ALA A 690 37.33 -6.37 12.64
C ALA A 690 37.61 -7.18 13.92
N LEU A 691 37.77 -8.50 13.81
CA LEU A 691 38.17 -9.36 14.93
C LEU A 691 39.65 -9.12 15.32
N GLU A 692 40.54 -9.08 14.36
CA GLU A 692 41.98 -8.83 14.59
C GLU A 692 42.22 -7.48 15.24
N LYS A 693 41.55 -6.44 14.73
CA LYS A 693 41.62 -5.06 15.26
C LYS A 693 40.76 -4.82 16.51
N LYS A 694 40.14 -5.85 17.04
CA LYS A 694 39.30 -5.80 18.25
C LYS A 694 38.08 -4.89 18.17
N HIS A 695 37.57 -4.62 16.96
CA HIS A 695 36.27 -3.96 16.78
C HIS A 695 35.13 -4.93 17.14
N ILE A 696 35.35 -6.23 16.95
CA ILE A 696 34.56 -7.34 17.51
C ILE A 696 35.47 -8.12 18.45
N ASP A 697 34.97 -8.58 19.60
CA ASP A 697 35.76 -9.30 20.57
C ASP A 697 35.82 -10.81 20.30
N GLU A 698 34.70 -11.39 19.84
CA GLU A 698 34.60 -12.83 19.54
C GLU A 698 33.64 -13.09 18.37
N THR A 699 33.96 -14.11 17.59
CA THR A 699 33.16 -14.57 16.45
C THR A 699 32.96 -16.08 16.50
N TYR A 700 31.76 -16.54 16.19
CA TYR A 700 31.40 -17.96 16.14
C TYR A 700 30.73 -18.25 14.81
N PHE A 701 31.30 -19.18 14.01
CA PHE A 701 30.86 -19.47 12.66
C PHE A 701 30.20 -20.85 12.56
N ALA A 702 28.99 -20.92 12.05
CA ALA A 702 28.25 -22.14 11.79
C ALA A 702 28.19 -22.42 10.29
N PHE A 703 28.90 -23.46 9.86
CA PHE A 703 28.87 -23.91 8.47
C PHE A 703 28.01 -25.17 8.36
N SER A 704 26.74 -25.00 7.90
CA SER A 704 25.76 -26.07 8.01
C SER A 704 25.95 -27.24 7.00
N ARG A 705 26.88 -27.14 6.06
CA ARG A 705 27.14 -28.14 5.00
C ARG A 705 28.62 -28.46 4.78
N ASP A 706 29.51 -28.06 5.70
CA ASP A 706 30.93 -28.38 5.61
C ASP A 706 31.28 -29.68 6.33
N GLN A 707 30.36 -30.24 7.14
CA GLN A 707 30.46 -31.51 7.86
C GLN A 707 29.17 -32.32 7.70
N GLU A 708 29.21 -33.61 8.08
CA GLU A 708 28.03 -34.52 7.99
C GLU A 708 26.87 -34.05 8.86
N SER A 709 27.12 -33.73 10.13
CA SER A 709 26.10 -33.19 11.03
C SER A 709 25.97 -31.67 10.88
N LYS A 710 24.76 -31.20 10.63
CA LYS A 710 24.51 -29.78 10.43
C LYS A 710 24.68 -29.00 11.72
N ILE A 711 25.51 -27.96 11.69
CA ILE A 711 25.68 -27.01 12.80
C ILE A 711 25.03 -25.68 12.40
N TYR A 712 24.19 -25.16 13.27
CA TYR A 712 23.51 -23.91 13.09
C TYR A 712 23.88 -22.89 14.17
N VAL A 713 23.55 -21.62 13.97
CA VAL A 713 23.88 -20.55 14.93
C VAL A 713 23.29 -20.79 16.32
N GLN A 714 22.08 -21.37 16.43
CA GLN A 714 21.48 -21.71 17.71
C GLN A 714 22.24 -22.77 18.49
N ASP A 715 22.93 -23.68 17.81
CA ASP A 715 23.75 -24.71 18.43
C ASP A 715 25.00 -24.07 19.04
N LEU A 716 25.64 -23.14 18.32
CA LEU A 716 26.78 -22.37 18.83
C LEU A 716 26.41 -21.47 20.01
N ILE A 717 25.20 -20.92 20.03
CA ILE A 717 24.68 -20.17 21.18
C ILE A 717 24.56 -21.08 22.40
N LEU A 718 24.08 -22.31 22.24
CA LEU A 718 23.99 -23.28 23.34
C LEU A 718 25.36 -23.76 23.82
N GLN A 719 26.32 -23.98 22.92
CA GLN A 719 27.70 -24.33 23.25
C GLN A 719 28.35 -23.22 24.08
N ASN A 720 28.03 -21.95 23.80
CA ASN A 720 28.54 -20.77 24.48
C ASN A 720 27.52 -20.15 25.47
N LYS A 721 26.63 -20.99 26.01
CA LYS A 721 25.52 -20.52 26.88
C LYS A 721 25.95 -19.70 28.06
N GLU A 722 27.07 -20.01 28.71
CA GLU A 722 27.59 -19.30 29.89
C GLU A 722 28.00 -17.87 29.55
N LEU A 723 28.73 -17.70 28.43
CA LEU A 723 29.12 -16.38 27.92
C LEU A 723 27.90 -15.54 27.58
N VAL A 724 26.97 -16.12 26.77
CA VAL A 724 25.73 -15.42 26.34
C VAL A 724 24.90 -15.06 27.56
N TRP A 725 24.71 -15.98 28.51
CA TRP A 725 23.93 -15.74 29.71
C TRP A 725 24.53 -14.63 30.56
N ASN A 726 25.85 -14.68 30.80
CA ASN A 726 26.57 -13.67 31.57
C ASN A 726 26.40 -12.25 30.97
N LEU A 727 26.52 -12.14 29.65
CA LEU A 727 26.32 -10.87 28.95
C LEU A 727 24.87 -10.39 29.04
N LEU A 728 23.88 -11.27 28.95
CA LEU A 728 22.48 -10.93 29.10
C LEU A 728 22.13 -10.42 30.51
N GLN A 729 22.76 -11.02 31.56
CA GLN A 729 22.62 -10.54 32.92
C GLN A 729 23.26 -9.15 33.10
N LYS A 730 24.33 -8.85 32.35
CA LYS A 730 24.98 -7.53 32.31
C LYS A 730 24.27 -6.52 31.40
N GLY A 731 23.09 -6.86 30.90
CA GLY A 731 22.29 -5.92 30.14
C GLY A 731 22.53 -5.93 28.62
N ALA A 732 23.14 -6.97 28.05
CA ALA A 732 23.42 -7.05 26.61
C ALA A 732 22.18 -6.90 25.72
N TYR A 733 22.40 -6.28 24.57
CA TYR A 733 21.46 -6.20 23.47
C TYR A 733 21.68 -7.40 22.53
N ILE A 734 20.59 -8.00 22.06
CA ILE A 734 20.60 -9.06 21.05
C ILE A 734 20.01 -8.51 19.76
N TYR A 735 20.73 -8.68 18.67
CA TYR A 735 20.31 -8.40 17.31
C TYR A 735 20.26 -9.69 16.50
N VAL A 736 19.10 -9.99 15.90
CA VAL A 736 18.90 -11.23 15.12
C VAL A 736 18.44 -10.86 13.71
N CYS A 737 19.19 -11.25 12.68
CA CYS A 737 18.85 -10.97 11.30
C CYS A 737 19.05 -12.19 10.40
N GLY A 738 18.01 -12.54 9.62
CA GLY A 738 17.99 -13.68 8.72
C GLY A 738 16.59 -14.24 8.47
N ASN A 739 16.51 -15.51 8.02
CA ASN A 739 15.23 -16.11 7.70
C ASN A 739 14.36 -16.40 8.93
N SER A 740 13.04 -16.48 8.72
CA SER A 740 12.05 -16.65 9.77
C SER A 740 12.25 -17.93 10.61
N ASN A 741 12.72 -19.04 10.02
CA ASN A 741 12.92 -20.30 10.74
C ASN A 741 14.08 -20.18 11.71
N MET A 742 15.21 -19.63 11.25
CA MET A 742 16.37 -19.37 12.12
C MET A 742 15.98 -18.47 13.30
N SER A 743 15.25 -17.39 13.06
CA SER A 743 14.81 -16.48 14.12
C SER A 743 13.92 -17.15 15.15
N LYS A 744 13.03 -18.07 14.70
CA LYS A 744 12.22 -18.89 15.63
C LYS A 744 13.09 -19.79 16.50
N ASP A 745 14.09 -20.45 15.91
CA ASP A 745 14.95 -21.37 16.65
C ASP A 745 15.91 -20.62 17.58
N VAL A 746 16.52 -19.52 17.17
CA VAL A 746 17.27 -18.63 18.04
C VAL A 746 16.41 -18.12 19.20
N ASN A 747 15.16 -17.72 18.93
CA ASN A 747 14.25 -17.26 19.98
C ASN A 747 13.95 -18.38 21.00
N LYS A 748 13.75 -19.62 20.55
CA LYS A 748 13.56 -20.79 21.44
C LYS A 748 14.82 -21.01 22.29
N THR A 749 16.00 -20.97 21.66
CA THR A 749 17.28 -21.18 22.36
C THR A 749 17.51 -20.12 23.42
N ILE A 750 17.39 -18.82 23.10
CA ILE A 750 17.55 -17.74 24.07
C ILE A 750 16.50 -17.84 25.19
N ASN A 751 15.26 -18.23 24.86
CA ASN A 751 14.20 -18.41 25.88
C ASN A 751 14.44 -19.60 26.80
N SER A 752 15.25 -20.59 26.38
CA SER A 752 15.62 -21.76 27.21
C SER A 752 16.82 -21.50 28.10
N LEU A 753 17.64 -20.47 27.85
CA LEU A 753 18.85 -20.19 28.63
C LEU A 753 18.62 -20.11 30.14
N PRO A 754 17.59 -19.44 30.68
CA PRO A 754 17.36 -19.39 32.12
C PRO A 754 17.26 -20.77 32.79
N LEU A 755 16.69 -21.76 32.08
CA LEU A 755 16.55 -23.12 32.63
C LEU A 755 17.89 -23.80 32.85
N HIS A 756 18.91 -23.55 32.01
CA HIS A 756 20.25 -24.07 32.18
C HIS A 756 20.96 -23.50 33.43
N PHE A 757 20.50 -22.33 33.92
CA PHE A 757 21.02 -21.65 35.09
C PHE A 757 20.05 -21.67 36.30
N LYS A 758 19.19 -22.72 36.37
CA LYS A 758 18.21 -22.96 37.41
C LYS A 758 17.22 -21.82 37.68
N GLN A 759 16.99 -20.97 36.66
CA GLN A 759 16.00 -19.91 36.68
C GLN A 759 14.77 -20.31 35.85
N ASN A 760 13.58 -20.31 36.42
CA ASN A 760 12.35 -20.66 35.72
C ASN A 760 11.65 -19.44 35.11
N ASP A 761 12.22 -18.89 34.06
CA ASP A 761 11.64 -17.76 33.31
C ASP A 761 11.21 -18.18 31.90
N LYS A 762 10.02 -18.73 31.80
CA LYS A 762 9.42 -19.15 30.51
C LYS A 762 9.11 -18.00 29.54
N LYS A 763 9.24 -16.76 29.97
CA LYS A 763 8.95 -15.54 29.15
C LYS A 763 10.17 -14.64 28.99
N PHE A 764 11.38 -15.16 29.12
CA PHE A 764 12.61 -14.40 29.14
C PHE A 764 12.80 -13.53 27.88
N THR A 765 12.69 -14.11 26.69
CA THR A 765 12.79 -13.34 25.43
C THR A 765 11.69 -12.28 25.30
N LYS A 766 10.50 -12.52 25.85
CA LYS A 766 9.42 -11.51 25.88
C LYS A 766 9.81 -10.31 26.76
N LYS A 767 10.50 -10.54 27.87
CA LYS A 767 11.01 -9.47 28.73
C LYS A 767 12.10 -8.67 28.02
N LEU A 768 13.05 -9.35 27.35
CA LEU A 768 14.08 -8.70 26.55
C LEU A 768 13.50 -7.84 25.42
N LYS A 769 12.47 -8.35 24.70
CA LYS A 769 11.76 -7.57 23.68
C LYS A 769 11.06 -6.35 24.27
N LYS A 770 10.42 -6.49 25.43
CA LYS A 770 9.74 -5.38 26.12
C LYS A 770 10.71 -4.29 26.58
N SER A 771 11.92 -4.66 26.98
CA SER A 771 12.97 -3.72 27.37
C SER A 771 13.78 -3.17 26.20
N GLY A 772 13.42 -3.48 24.95
CA GLY A 772 14.15 -3.02 23.76
C GLY A 772 15.51 -3.70 23.53
N ARG A 773 15.83 -4.76 24.29
CA ARG A 773 17.12 -5.45 24.21
C ARG A 773 17.14 -6.70 23.31
N TYR A 774 16.05 -7.08 22.71
CA TYR A 774 15.97 -8.15 21.72
C TYR A 774 15.35 -7.59 20.44
N ILE A 775 16.18 -7.25 19.49
CA ILE A 775 15.83 -6.65 18.21
C ILE A 775 15.99 -7.71 17.11
N HIS A 776 15.02 -7.84 16.23
CA HIS A 776 15.12 -8.82 15.16
C HIS A 776 14.46 -8.28 13.88
N GLU A 777 15.09 -8.60 12.76
CA GLU A 777 14.61 -8.31 11.42
C GLU A 777 14.64 -9.61 10.61
N MET A 778 13.53 -9.91 9.92
CA MET A 778 13.33 -11.20 9.24
C MET A 778 12.72 -10.97 7.86
N TRP A 779 13.08 -11.81 6.92
CA TRP A 779 12.50 -11.90 5.57
C TRP A 779 12.12 -13.32 5.17
#